data_8df83d3a9b276137385e727f5fc33de7
#
_entry.id   8df83d3a9b276137385e727f5fc33de7
#
_cell.length_a   1.000
_cell.length_b   1.000
_cell.length_c   1.000
_cell.angle_alpha   90.00
_cell.angle_beta   90.00
_cell.angle_gamma   90.00
#
_symmetry.space_group_name_H-M   'P 1'
#
loop_
_entity.id
_entity.type
_entity.pdbx_description
1 polymer ?
#
loop_
_entity_poly.entity_id
_entity_poly.type
_entity_poly.pdbx_seq_one_letter_code
_entity_poly.pdbx_strand_id
1 'polypeptide(L)'
;MTAPADHEANHGIPERLAKHTVRYANCKDVNAADLTPMMRHYVQVKQEYPHALLLYRVGDFFETFFEDGITIARELELVLTSKECGKVVGRVPMAGIPHHALDRYCIQLVEKGYAIAICDQVEDPAQAQGLVKREVTRVITPGTVIEEGMLSARRNNFLAAVVLAGQSWGLAYADVSTGEFFTTQHTDPEQVGQELMRLQPSETLFPTDAPDLRAMLRPGEASDHLPECLPRQFCYTLRSQGSFSHTEARQRLLQTFRLRSLEGIGCDHLPLAVRAAGGLLEYLEDTQKDTQVPLQLLSTYVLSDFLVLDHQTRRNLEITQTSRDGTYNGSLLWSLDRTVTAMGGRALRRWLLQPLLSVDKIRDRQSTLQELVDDGSFRTALQQQLKQIYDLERLAGRAGSGTANGRDLVALADSFARLPVLAALVEAVESPYLKALQHVPPELEKLGDTLRSHLVESPPLYLTEGNLIRPGVNADLDTLRDQVKGDQGWIAKLEPAERDRTGISTLKVGFNKAFGYYISISRSKSDQAPDDYIRKQTLTNEERYITPELKEREARVFNTQDEIHKLEYEIFQQLRELVGQHADLIRQVAQGVAAADVLAGLAEVAIYQGYCRPDMGDHREIAIADGRHPVVEQLLPAGFFVPNSTELGGEKSFGQGEIGQAHGQDANQDTNAEPNHGQDARPNPATQPPSHPTPLTPSPPHPLYPDLIILTGPNASGKSCYLRQVGLIQLMAQVGSFVPASAARLGICDRVFTRVGAVDDLATGQSTFMVEMNETANILNHASDRSLVLLDEIGRGTATFDGLSIAWSVAEYLASEIRARTIFATHYHELNELAGILDNVANYQVTVKEMPDQIVFLHQVRPGGADRSYGIEAGRLAGLPPTVIQRAREVMTQIEKHSKIAVGLRKGAEFSGNGRRRKRRSVQEDPAEQLDIFSS
;
A
#
# COMPACT_ATOMS: atom_id res chain seq x y z
N MET A 1 -8.00 27.21 61.33
CA MET A 1 -8.88 27.28 60.19
C MET A 1 -7.97 27.47 58.97
N THR A 2 -7.52 26.38 58.45
CA THR A 2 -6.62 26.28 57.25
C THR A 2 -7.47 25.89 56.09
N ALA A 3 -7.39 26.66 55.01
CA ALA A 3 -8.07 26.35 53.75
C ALA A 3 -7.41 25.13 53.10
N PRO A 4 -8.18 24.31 52.37
CA PRO A 4 -7.60 23.15 51.65
C PRO A 4 -6.89 23.61 50.36
N ALA A 5 -5.76 23.00 50.09
CA ALA A 5 -4.91 23.23 48.93
C ALA A 5 -5.51 22.63 47.67
N ASP A 6 -5.64 23.45 46.65
CA ASP A 6 -5.87 23.05 45.27
C ASP A 6 -4.66 22.28 44.73
N HIS A 7 -4.75 20.95 44.61
CA HIS A 7 -3.65 20.07 44.15
C HIS A 7 -4.06 19.09 43.03
N GLU A 8 -5.10 19.39 42.24
CA GLU A 8 -5.51 18.44 41.17
C GLU A 8 -5.57 19.00 39.75
N ALA A 9 -5.06 20.21 39.48
CA ALA A 9 -5.16 20.80 38.13
C ALA A 9 -3.85 20.88 37.30
N ASN A 10 -2.80 20.14 37.64
CA ASN A 10 -1.48 20.35 37.02
C ASN A 10 -0.86 19.12 36.31
N HIS A 11 -1.66 18.18 35.85
CA HIS A 11 -1.18 17.06 35.04
C HIS A 11 -1.13 17.42 33.54
N GLY A 12 -0.03 18.00 33.06
CA GLY A 12 0.20 18.22 31.63
C GLY A 12 1.12 19.39 31.24
N ILE A 13 1.51 20.24 32.19
CA ILE A 13 2.43 21.33 31.84
C ILE A 13 3.87 20.89 32.10
N PRO A 14 4.74 20.87 31.06
CA PRO A 14 6.17 20.57 31.27
C PRO A 14 6.82 21.55 32.25
N GLU A 15 7.70 21.08 33.15
CA GLU A 15 8.39 21.87 34.17
C GLU A 15 9.09 23.12 33.63
N ARG A 16 9.46 23.17 32.36
CA ARG A 16 10.08 24.32 31.70
C ARG A 16 9.12 25.51 31.51
N LEU A 17 7.80 25.28 31.50
CA LEU A 17 6.75 26.33 31.44
C LEU A 17 6.37 26.88 32.82
N ALA A 18 6.75 26.21 33.89
CA ALA A 18 6.48 26.68 35.26
C ALA A 18 7.12 28.06 35.58
N LYS A 19 8.05 28.55 34.74
CA LYS A 19 8.64 29.90 34.86
C LYS A 19 7.75 31.01 34.29
N HIS A 20 6.74 30.70 33.48
CA HIS A 20 5.74 31.61 32.96
C HIS A 20 4.40 31.18 33.55
N THR A 21 3.69 32.07 34.20
CA THR A 21 2.37 31.83 34.83
C THR A 21 1.33 31.46 33.77
N VAL A 22 1.38 30.24 33.26
CA VAL A 22 0.35 29.63 32.39
C VAL A 22 -0.73 29.10 33.31
N ARG A 23 -1.95 29.68 33.25
CA ARG A 23 -3.09 29.31 34.11
C ARG A 23 -3.97 28.24 33.49
N TYR A 24 -4.07 28.22 32.17
CA TYR A 24 -4.99 27.37 31.41
C TYR A 24 -4.22 26.61 30.34
N ALA A 25 -4.28 25.30 30.42
CA ALA A 25 -3.69 24.39 29.43
C ALA A 25 -4.70 23.95 28.37
N ASN A 26 -6.00 24.00 28.68
CA ASN A 26 -7.08 23.57 27.80
C ASN A 26 -8.00 24.73 27.45
N CYS A 27 -8.42 24.81 26.19
CA CYS A 27 -9.31 25.88 25.71
C CYS A 27 -10.73 25.79 26.29
N LYS A 28 -11.17 24.62 26.76
CA LYS A 28 -12.48 24.41 27.41
C LYS A 28 -12.57 25.08 28.81
N ASP A 29 -11.43 25.31 29.44
CA ASP A 29 -11.37 25.87 30.80
C ASP A 29 -11.46 27.40 30.84
N VAL A 30 -11.57 28.06 29.67
CA VAL A 30 -11.50 29.49 29.52
C VAL A 30 -12.85 30.09 29.07
N ASN A 31 -13.30 31.17 29.73
CA ASN A 31 -14.47 31.87 29.27
C ASN A 31 -14.15 32.75 28.03
N ALA A 32 -14.89 32.54 26.95
CA ALA A 32 -14.70 33.25 25.68
C ALA A 32 -14.80 34.80 25.83
N ALA A 33 -15.56 35.31 26.81
CA ALA A 33 -15.72 36.76 27.08
C ALA A 33 -14.40 37.39 27.55
N ASP A 34 -13.52 36.64 28.20
CA ASP A 34 -12.27 37.10 28.79
C ASP A 34 -11.08 37.05 27.80
N LEU A 35 -11.32 36.58 26.58
CA LEU A 35 -10.32 36.41 25.53
C LEU A 35 -10.22 37.63 24.61
N THR A 36 -9.03 37.88 24.07
CA THR A 36 -8.85 38.83 22.98
C THR A 36 -9.68 38.42 21.76
N PRO A 37 -10.06 39.33 20.85
CA PRO A 37 -10.90 39.00 19.67
C PRO A 37 -10.31 37.85 18.82
N MET A 38 -9.01 37.84 18.60
CA MET A 38 -8.32 36.78 17.87
C MET A 38 -8.41 35.42 18.59
N MET A 39 -8.16 35.37 19.88
CA MET A 39 -8.23 34.15 20.68
C MET A 39 -9.65 33.63 20.87
N ARG A 40 -10.63 34.53 20.92
CA ARG A 40 -12.04 34.11 20.90
C ARG A 40 -12.41 33.42 19.63
N HIS A 41 -11.97 33.94 18.48
CA HIS A 41 -12.17 33.29 17.18
C HIS A 41 -11.43 31.97 17.12
N TYR A 42 -10.17 31.88 17.62
CA TYR A 42 -9.44 30.61 17.71
C TYR A 42 -10.23 29.54 18.49
N VAL A 43 -10.73 29.89 19.69
CA VAL A 43 -11.49 28.96 20.53
C VAL A 43 -12.81 28.56 19.85
N GLN A 44 -13.47 29.48 19.17
CA GLN A 44 -14.68 29.18 18.41
C GLN A 44 -14.39 28.17 17.28
N VAL A 45 -13.37 28.39 16.48
CA VAL A 45 -12.94 27.46 15.44
C VAL A 45 -12.54 26.10 16.03
N LYS A 46 -11.81 26.09 17.17
CA LYS A 46 -11.45 24.85 17.87
C LYS A 46 -12.66 24.05 18.35
N GLN A 47 -13.74 24.73 18.77
CA GLN A 47 -15.00 24.08 19.16
C GLN A 47 -15.73 23.45 17.96
N GLU A 48 -15.55 23.99 16.75
CA GLU A 48 -16.06 23.39 15.50
C GLU A 48 -15.24 22.15 15.07
N TYR A 49 -13.91 22.15 15.36
CA TYR A 49 -12.97 21.07 15.03
C TYR A 49 -12.25 20.50 16.26
N PRO A 50 -12.97 19.93 17.24
CA PRO A 50 -12.39 19.60 18.55
C PRO A 50 -11.33 18.50 18.49
N HIS A 51 -11.39 17.61 17.49
CA HIS A 51 -10.49 16.47 17.30
C HIS A 51 -9.30 16.76 16.38
N ALA A 52 -9.33 17.90 15.65
CA ALA A 52 -8.23 18.28 14.78
C ALA A 52 -7.27 19.25 15.50
N LEU A 53 -5.98 19.13 15.25
CA LEU A 53 -4.98 20.10 15.67
C LEU A 53 -5.16 21.37 14.84
N LEU A 54 -5.46 22.50 15.50
CA LEU A 54 -5.76 23.74 14.80
C LEU A 54 -4.48 24.54 14.54
N LEU A 55 -4.14 24.71 13.27
CA LEU A 55 -3.09 25.58 12.78
C LEU A 55 -3.71 26.91 12.32
N TYR A 56 -3.48 27.96 13.08
CA TYR A 56 -4.13 29.25 12.90
C TYR A 56 -3.14 30.31 12.37
N ARG A 57 -3.40 30.87 11.20
CA ARG A 57 -2.50 31.84 10.55
C ARG A 57 -2.41 33.15 11.29
N VAL A 58 -1.18 33.53 11.67
CA VAL A 58 -0.85 34.82 12.27
C VAL A 58 0.41 35.37 11.60
N GLY A 59 0.23 36.27 10.64
CA GLY A 59 1.35 36.77 9.83
C GLY A 59 2.07 35.68 9.08
N ASP A 60 3.39 35.54 9.29
CA ASP A 60 4.23 34.55 8.59
C ASP A 60 4.26 33.18 9.28
N PHE A 61 3.43 32.99 10.33
CA PHE A 61 3.39 31.74 11.09
C PHE A 61 1.98 31.17 11.14
N PHE A 62 1.91 29.84 11.22
CA PHE A 62 0.77 29.15 11.77
C PHE A 62 1.01 28.93 13.26
N GLU A 63 0.24 29.60 14.09
CA GLU A 63 0.32 29.50 15.55
C GLU A 63 -0.78 28.55 16.06
N THR A 64 -0.46 27.82 17.11
CA THR A 64 -1.36 26.88 17.76
C THR A 64 -1.29 27.10 19.27
N PHE A 65 -2.44 27.00 19.96
CA PHE A 65 -2.55 27.42 21.34
C PHE A 65 -3.14 26.31 22.21
N PHE A 66 -3.05 26.46 23.53
CA PHE A 66 -3.59 25.56 24.56
C PHE A 66 -3.06 24.13 24.37
N GLU A 67 -3.97 23.12 24.47
CA GLU A 67 -3.68 21.70 24.32
C GLU A 67 -3.04 21.37 22.97
N ASP A 68 -3.45 22.02 21.89
CA ASP A 68 -2.90 21.82 20.55
C ASP A 68 -1.44 22.31 20.50
N GLY A 69 -1.14 23.44 21.12
CA GLY A 69 0.22 23.97 21.21
C GLY A 69 1.16 23.05 21.96
N ILE A 70 0.69 22.44 23.06
CA ILE A 70 1.45 21.47 23.83
C ILE A 70 1.69 20.19 23.00
N THR A 71 0.65 19.70 22.34
CA THR A 71 0.72 18.48 21.51
C THR A 71 1.68 18.66 20.34
N ILE A 72 1.52 19.74 19.57
CA ILE A 72 2.36 20.02 18.39
C ILE A 72 3.82 20.21 18.79
N ALA A 73 4.08 20.96 19.91
CA ALA A 73 5.44 21.13 20.40
C ALA A 73 6.10 19.81 20.78
N ARG A 74 5.35 18.89 21.39
CA ARG A 74 5.84 17.56 21.75
C ARG A 74 6.09 16.68 20.54
N GLU A 75 5.10 16.60 19.63
CA GLU A 75 5.14 15.67 18.49
C GLU A 75 6.18 16.08 17.43
N LEU A 76 6.41 17.37 17.27
CA LEU A 76 7.33 17.93 16.28
C LEU A 76 8.66 18.41 16.88
N GLU A 77 8.87 18.20 18.19
CA GLU A 77 10.06 18.65 18.93
C GLU A 77 10.30 20.17 18.80
N LEU A 78 9.19 20.95 18.73
CA LEU A 78 9.26 22.40 18.62
C LEU A 78 9.38 23.05 20.00
N VAL A 79 9.85 24.28 20.02
CA VAL A 79 9.93 25.07 21.25
C VAL A 79 8.52 25.49 21.69
N LEU A 80 8.09 24.97 22.85
CA LEU A 80 6.87 25.42 23.47
C LEU A 80 7.12 26.80 24.12
N THR A 81 6.31 27.77 23.73
CA THR A 81 6.35 29.16 24.22
C THR A 81 4.99 29.56 24.78
N SER A 82 4.74 30.83 25.06
CA SER A 82 3.45 31.29 25.57
C SER A 82 3.08 32.65 24.97
N LYS A 83 1.76 32.83 24.74
CA LYS A 83 1.19 34.10 24.21
C LYS A 83 0.18 34.69 25.20
N GLU A 84 0.13 36.02 25.31
CA GLU A 84 -0.83 36.72 26.14
C GLU A 84 -2.20 36.77 25.46
N CYS A 85 -3.25 36.31 26.16
CA CYS A 85 -4.59 36.10 25.60
C CYS A 85 -5.67 36.97 26.19
N GLY A 86 -5.34 37.88 27.14
CA GLY A 86 -6.23 38.82 27.81
C GLY A 86 -5.81 39.05 29.24
N LYS A 87 -6.28 40.13 29.85
CA LYS A 87 -5.90 40.54 31.22
C LYS A 87 -6.34 39.54 32.29
N VAL A 88 -7.46 38.85 32.07
CA VAL A 88 -8.03 37.88 33.02
C VAL A 88 -7.38 36.49 32.82
N VAL A 89 -7.24 36.03 31.58
CA VAL A 89 -6.70 34.72 31.22
C VAL A 89 -5.20 34.65 31.38
N GLY A 90 -4.49 35.75 31.04
CA GLY A 90 -3.04 35.82 31.08
C GLY A 90 -2.39 35.09 29.90
N ARG A 91 -1.33 34.35 30.19
CA ARG A 91 -0.56 33.64 29.13
C ARG A 91 -1.01 32.20 28.97
N VAL A 92 -1.11 31.76 27.73
CA VAL A 92 -1.45 30.35 27.34
C VAL A 92 -0.31 29.70 26.58
N PRO A 93 -0.18 28.37 26.62
CA PRO A 93 0.83 27.64 25.81
C PRO A 93 0.65 27.92 24.33
N MET A 94 1.77 28.05 23.61
CA MET A 94 1.79 28.31 22.17
C MET A 94 2.96 27.60 21.51
N ALA A 95 2.75 27.03 20.35
CA ALA A 95 3.76 26.63 19.39
C ALA A 95 3.50 27.30 18.04
N GLY A 96 4.52 27.46 17.21
CA GLY A 96 4.39 28.11 15.92
C GLY A 96 5.19 27.41 14.84
N ILE A 97 4.60 27.30 13.66
CA ILE A 97 5.17 26.70 12.47
C ILE A 97 5.33 27.79 11.41
N PRO A 98 6.51 28.01 10.82
CA PRO A 98 6.66 28.97 9.72
C PRO A 98 5.77 28.58 8.54
N HIS A 99 5.09 29.56 7.94
CA HIS A 99 4.16 29.35 6.85
C HIS A 99 4.75 28.52 5.68
N HIS A 100 5.98 28.82 5.28
CA HIS A 100 6.64 28.12 4.18
C HIS A 100 7.04 26.66 4.51
N ALA A 101 6.95 26.24 5.78
CA ALA A 101 7.29 24.91 6.24
C ALA A 101 6.03 24.08 6.62
N LEU A 102 4.82 24.63 6.37
CA LEU A 102 3.56 24.02 6.77
C LEU A 102 3.44 22.56 6.32
N ASP A 103 3.63 22.29 5.03
CA ASP A 103 3.43 20.95 4.45
C ASP A 103 4.35 19.90 5.11
N ARG A 104 5.62 20.27 5.35
CA ARG A 104 6.57 19.36 6.01
C ARG A 104 6.12 18.95 7.42
N TYR A 105 5.56 19.87 8.18
CA TYR A 105 5.09 19.57 9.54
C TYR A 105 3.73 18.86 9.54
N CYS A 106 2.86 19.18 8.58
CA CYS A 106 1.60 18.46 8.38
C CYS A 106 1.86 16.98 8.06
N ILE A 107 2.84 16.64 7.20
CA ILE A 107 3.24 15.26 6.92
C ILE A 107 3.52 14.50 8.23
N GLN A 108 4.39 15.03 9.07
CA GLN A 108 4.80 14.37 10.30
C GLN A 108 3.66 14.15 11.29
N LEU A 109 2.70 15.07 11.35
CA LEU A 109 1.53 14.93 12.22
C LEU A 109 0.52 13.92 11.68
N VAL A 110 0.29 13.94 10.37
CA VAL A 110 -0.62 12.99 9.68
C VAL A 110 -0.08 11.56 9.76
N GLU A 111 1.23 11.34 9.58
CA GLU A 111 1.88 10.03 9.76
C GLU A 111 1.72 9.48 11.18
N LYS A 112 1.61 10.36 12.18
CA LYS A 112 1.33 9.98 13.57
C LYS A 112 -0.18 9.84 13.88
N GLY A 113 -1.05 9.93 12.87
CA GLY A 113 -2.49 9.74 12.98
C GLY A 113 -3.26 10.96 13.51
N TYR A 114 -2.72 12.17 13.39
CA TYR A 114 -3.45 13.39 13.76
C TYR A 114 -4.23 13.97 12.59
N ALA A 115 -5.45 14.45 12.85
CA ALA A 115 -6.16 15.35 11.95
C ALA A 115 -5.70 16.80 12.18
N ILE A 116 -5.65 17.60 11.12
CA ILE A 116 -5.17 18.98 11.13
C ILE A 116 -6.22 19.89 10.49
N ALA A 117 -6.64 20.92 11.18
CA ALA A 117 -7.48 21.99 10.63
C ALA A 117 -6.59 23.21 10.32
N ILE A 118 -6.54 23.62 9.06
CA ILE A 118 -5.76 24.77 8.62
C ILE A 118 -6.70 25.97 8.51
N CYS A 119 -6.50 26.93 9.39
CA CYS A 119 -7.24 28.19 9.41
C CYS A 119 -6.37 29.30 8.84
N ASP A 120 -6.62 29.69 7.59
CA ASP A 120 -5.84 30.71 6.88
C ASP A 120 -6.59 32.04 6.74
N GLN A 121 -5.87 33.09 6.35
CA GLN A 121 -6.41 34.41 6.07
C GLN A 121 -7.08 34.38 4.70
N VAL A 122 -8.38 34.70 4.67
CA VAL A 122 -9.18 34.75 3.44
C VAL A 122 -9.43 36.17 2.94
N GLU A 123 -8.82 37.16 3.61
CA GLU A 123 -8.92 38.59 3.30
C GLU A 123 -7.52 39.22 3.26
N ASP A 124 -7.31 40.16 2.32
CA ASP A 124 -6.07 40.91 2.22
C ASP A 124 -5.84 41.76 3.49
N PRO A 125 -4.75 41.56 4.22
CA PRO A 125 -4.44 42.36 5.41
C PRO A 125 -4.39 43.86 5.17
N ALA A 126 -4.09 44.32 3.94
CA ALA A 126 -4.03 45.72 3.55
C ALA A 126 -5.43 46.37 3.43
N GLN A 127 -6.47 45.57 3.21
CA GLN A 127 -7.85 46.04 3.03
C GLN A 127 -8.73 45.77 4.27
N ALA A 128 -8.24 45.01 5.26
CA ALA A 128 -9.00 44.63 6.44
C ALA A 128 -9.30 45.83 7.38
N GLN A 129 -10.57 46.07 7.68
CA GLN A 129 -11.01 47.00 8.70
C GLN A 129 -11.14 46.27 10.04
N GLY A 130 -10.01 46.04 10.72
CA GLY A 130 -10.00 45.36 12.05
C GLY A 130 -9.22 44.03 12.05
N LEU A 131 -9.82 42.96 12.56
CA LEU A 131 -9.21 41.63 12.55
C LEU A 131 -9.36 41.01 11.15
N VAL A 132 -8.28 40.70 10.47
CA VAL A 132 -8.29 40.01 9.17
C VAL A 132 -9.14 38.76 9.27
N LYS A 133 -10.06 38.55 8.32
CA LYS A 133 -10.96 37.39 8.28
C LYS A 133 -10.15 36.12 8.08
N ARG A 134 -10.46 35.11 8.88
CA ARG A 134 -9.85 33.76 8.80
C ARG A 134 -10.92 32.71 8.80
N GLU A 135 -10.73 31.71 8.01
CA GLU A 135 -11.63 30.56 7.91
C GLU A 135 -10.80 29.28 7.82
N VAL A 136 -11.41 28.15 8.21
CA VAL A 136 -10.80 26.84 7.98
C VAL A 136 -10.91 26.55 6.47
N THR A 137 -9.79 26.63 5.79
CA THR A 137 -9.70 26.41 4.36
C THR A 137 -9.58 24.93 4.01
N ARG A 138 -9.02 24.12 4.96
CA ARG A 138 -8.75 22.71 4.71
C ARG A 138 -8.67 21.92 6.02
N VAL A 139 -9.23 20.69 6.00
CA VAL A 139 -9.01 19.69 7.06
C VAL A 139 -8.27 18.51 6.43
N ILE A 140 -7.07 18.23 6.94
CA ILE A 140 -6.24 17.11 6.49
C ILE A 140 -6.34 16.01 7.53
N THR A 141 -6.73 14.81 7.10
CA THR A 141 -6.74 13.60 7.93
C THR A 141 -5.89 12.52 7.27
N PRO A 142 -5.47 11.47 7.98
CA PRO A 142 -4.63 10.42 7.38
C PRO A 142 -5.19 9.80 6.10
N GLY A 143 -6.52 9.65 6.02
CA GLY A 143 -7.21 9.05 4.87
C GLY A 143 -7.57 10.02 3.73
N THR A 144 -7.47 11.34 3.95
CA THR A 144 -7.93 12.36 2.98
C THR A 144 -6.79 13.15 2.32
N VAL A 145 -5.56 12.71 2.46
CA VAL A 145 -4.36 13.34 1.85
C VAL A 145 -4.38 13.19 0.33
N ILE A 146 -4.15 14.31 -0.38
CA ILE A 146 -4.05 14.39 -1.84
C ILE A 146 -2.66 14.88 -2.30
N GLU A 147 -1.97 15.61 -1.45
CA GLU A 147 -0.69 16.25 -1.74
C GLU A 147 0.41 15.21 -2.01
N GLU A 148 1.12 15.36 -3.13
CA GLU A 148 2.15 14.43 -3.57
C GLU A 148 3.27 14.26 -2.54
N GLY A 149 3.68 15.35 -1.88
CA GLY A 149 4.72 15.33 -0.85
C GLY A 149 4.37 14.53 0.40
N MET A 150 3.07 14.25 0.62
CA MET A 150 2.55 13.51 1.78
C MET A 150 2.24 12.03 1.47
N LEU A 151 2.34 11.61 0.21
CA LEU A 151 1.95 10.29 -0.25
C LEU A 151 3.16 9.46 -0.69
N SER A 152 3.16 8.18 -0.34
CA SER A 152 4.08 7.22 -0.94
C SER A 152 3.70 6.97 -2.41
N ALA A 153 4.63 7.13 -3.36
CA ALA A 153 4.32 6.98 -4.78
C ALA A 153 3.81 5.57 -5.14
N ARG A 154 4.39 4.52 -4.55
CA ARG A 154 4.11 3.10 -4.86
C ARG A 154 3.10 2.45 -3.90
N ARG A 155 2.37 3.25 -3.10
CA ARG A 155 1.36 2.75 -2.16
C ARG A 155 0.11 3.60 -2.24
N ASN A 156 -1.05 2.95 -2.20
CA ASN A 156 -2.34 3.63 -2.07
C ASN A 156 -2.52 4.22 -0.66
N ASN A 157 -3.31 5.28 -0.57
CA ASN A 157 -3.70 5.91 0.69
C ASN A 157 -5.21 5.71 0.91
N PHE A 158 -5.57 4.55 1.47
CA PHE A 158 -6.98 4.20 1.62
C PHE A 158 -7.62 4.87 2.83
N LEU A 159 -8.76 5.50 2.59
CA LEU A 159 -9.80 5.81 3.57
C LEU A 159 -10.83 4.68 3.53
N ALA A 160 -11.11 4.04 4.65
CA ALA A 160 -12.09 2.97 4.76
C ALA A 160 -13.31 3.40 5.61
N ALA A 161 -14.44 2.75 5.42
CA ALA A 161 -15.62 2.87 6.26
C ALA A 161 -16.21 1.48 6.52
N VAL A 162 -16.46 1.15 7.78
CA VAL A 162 -16.97 -0.16 8.20
C VAL A 162 -18.31 0.02 8.91
N VAL A 163 -19.28 -0.78 8.54
CA VAL A 163 -20.60 -0.86 9.21
C VAL A 163 -20.84 -2.31 9.62
N LEU A 164 -21.14 -2.52 10.90
CA LEU A 164 -21.47 -3.84 11.46
C LEU A 164 -22.94 -3.92 11.81
N ALA A 165 -23.58 -5.06 11.57
CA ALA A 165 -24.95 -5.36 11.96
C ALA A 165 -25.09 -6.85 12.25
N GLY A 166 -25.13 -7.24 13.52
CA GLY A 166 -25.14 -8.64 13.95
C GLY A 166 -23.90 -9.39 13.47
N GLN A 167 -24.11 -10.45 12.71
CA GLN A 167 -23.02 -11.25 12.12
C GLN A 167 -22.58 -10.74 10.72
N SER A 168 -23.20 -9.68 10.21
CA SER A 168 -22.90 -9.15 8.88
C SER A 168 -22.14 -7.84 8.98
N TRP A 169 -21.30 -7.58 7.98
CA TRP A 169 -20.55 -6.35 7.84
C TRP A 169 -20.55 -5.82 6.41
N GLY A 170 -20.45 -4.51 6.27
CA GLY A 170 -20.22 -3.81 5.02
C GLY A 170 -18.97 -2.97 5.13
N LEU A 171 -18.17 -2.97 4.08
CA LEU A 171 -16.95 -2.18 3.95
C LEU A 171 -17.00 -1.38 2.67
N ALA A 172 -16.63 -0.11 2.76
CA ALA A 172 -16.28 0.69 1.60
C ALA A 172 -14.88 1.28 1.80
N TYR A 173 -14.11 1.44 0.73
CA TYR A 173 -12.84 2.13 0.80
C TYR A 173 -12.57 2.93 -0.48
N ALA A 174 -11.86 4.03 -0.31
CA ALA A 174 -11.47 4.91 -1.41
C ALA A 174 -10.02 5.37 -1.25
N ASP A 175 -9.33 5.58 -2.36
CA ASP A 175 -8.09 6.35 -2.40
C ASP A 175 -8.40 7.70 -3.06
N VAL A 176 -8.44 8.75 -2.26
CA VAL A 176 -8.79 10.10 -2.70
C VAL A 176 -7.82 10.62 -3.76
N SER A 177 -6.55 10.20 -3.70
CA SER A 177 -5.50 10.64 -4.62
C SER A 177 -5.62 10.02 -6.02
N THR A 178 -6.07 8.76 -6.13
CA THR A 178 -6.26 8.05 -7.40
C THR A 178 -7.71 8.06 -7.87
N GLY A 179 -8.64 8.26 -6.93
CA GLY A 179 -10.08 8.24 -7.18
C GLY A 179 -10.69 6.84 -7.13
N GLU A 180 -9.95 5.80 -6.78
CA GLU A 180 -10.49 4.45 -6.61
C GLU A 180 -11.57 4.42 -5.52
N PHE A 181 -12.69 3.72 -5.77
CA PHE A 181 -13.79 3.58 -4.81
C PHE A 181 -14.43 2.21 -4.93
N PHE A 182 -14.35 1.44 -3.84
CA PHE A 182 -14.80 0.05 -3.80
C PHE A 182 -15.71 -0.21 -2.59
N THR A 183 -16.59 -1.21 -2.72
CA THR A 183 -17.42 -1.68 -1.61
C THR A 183 -17.65 -3.18 -1.67
N THR A 184 -17.89 -3.79 -0.50
CA THR A 184 -18.27 -5.19 -0.34
C THR A 184 -19.10 -5.39 0.91
N GLN A 185 -19.82 -6.53 0.99
CA GLN A 185 -20.54 -6.95 2.17
C GLN A 185 -20.40 -8.45 2.35
N HIS A 186 -20.25 -8.88 3.59
CA HIS A 186 -20.14 -10.30 3.91
C HIS A 186 -20.78 -10.61 5.28
N THR A 187 -20.99 -11.91 5.54
CA THR A 187 -21.37 -12.46 6.84
C THR A 187 -20.10 -13.03 7.49
N ASP A 188 -19.87 -12.92 8.72
CA ASP A 188 -18.66 -13.30 9.45
C ASP A 188 -17.79 -12.09 9.82
N PRO A 189 -17.96 -11.55 11.04
CA PRO A 189 -17.26 -10.37 11.49
C PRO A 189 -15.73 -10.49 11.55
N GLU A 190 -15.18 -11.70 11.63
CA GLU A 190 -13.72 -11.88 11.66
C GLU A 190 -13.08 -11.53 10.32
N GLN A 191 -13.82 -11.70 9.23
CA GLN A 191 -13.31 -11.37 7.89
C GLN A 191 -13.15 -9.86 7.65
N VAL A 192 -13.90 -8.99 8.34
CA VAL A 192 -13.69 -7.54 8.22
C VAL A 192 -12.29 -7.15 8.72
N GLY A 193 -11.84 -7.76 9.83
CA GLY A 193 -10.49 -7.57 10.33
C GLY A 193 -9.42 -8.00 9.31
N GLN A 194 -9.60 -9.17 8.69
CA GLN A 194 -8.70 -9.67 7.66
C GLN A 194 -8.64 -8.74 6.44
N GLU A 195 -9.78 -8.18 6.05
CA GLU A 195 -9.86 -7.25 4.91
C GLU A 195 -9.21 -5.90 5.22
N LEU A 196 -9.40 -5.35 6.42
CA LEU A 196 -8.68 -4.16 6.88
C LEU A 196 -7.16 -4.40 6.94
N MET A 197 -6.75 -5.58 7.41
CA MET A 197 -5.34 -5.98 7.43
C MET A 197 -4.75 -6.16 6.01
N ARG A 198 -5.57 -6.45 5.01
CA ARG A 198 -5.17 -6.48 3.59
C ARG A 198 -5.00 -5.07 3.02
N LEU A 199 -5.99 -4.23 3.26
CA LEU A 199 -6.05 -2.85 2.74
C LEU A 199 -5.02 -1.95 3.41
N GLN A 200 -4.77 -2.15 4.71
CA GLN A 200 -3.95 -1.28 5.55
C GLN A 200 -4.38 0.19 5.41
N PRO A 201 -5.65 0.53 5.71
CA PRO A 201 -6.15 1.87 5.54
C PRO A 201 -5.40 2.85 6.45
N SER A 202 -5.17 4.06 5.96
CA SER A 202 -4.59 5.14 6.75
C SER A 202 -5.59 5.68 7.76
N GLU A 203 -6.88 5.55 7.46
CA GLU A 203 -7.99 5.96 8.33
C GLU A 203 -9.21 5.07 8.08
N THR A 204 -9.93 4.72 9.15
CA THR A 204 -11.15 3.91 9.07
C THR A 204 -12.30 4.61 9.80
N LEU A 205 -13.39 4.86 9.11
CA LEU A 205 -14.62 5.44 9.66
C LEU A 205 -15.46 4.34 10.31
N PHE A 206 -15.97 4.61 11.50
CA PHE A 206 -16.82 3.67 12.21
C PHE A 206 -18.03 4.38 12.86
N PRO A 207 -19.28 3.92 12.59
CA PRO A 207 -20.48 4.49 13.19
C PRO A 207 -20.62 4.12 14.65
N THR A 208 -20.94 5.09 15.51
CA THR A 208 -21.16 4.91 16.95
C THR A 208 -22.28 5.80 17.46
N ASP A 209 -22.94 5.37 18.54
CA ASP A 209 -23.91 6.16 19.29
C ASP A 209 -23.27 6.89 20.48
N ALA A 210 -21.95 6.87 20.59
CA ALA A 210 -21.20 7.51 21.65
C ALA A 210 -21.45 9.02 21.71
N PRO A 211 -21.57 9.62 22.92
CA PRO A 211 -21.80 11.06 23.08
C PRO A 211 -20.64 11.92 22.58
N ASP A 212 -19.41 11.41 22.57
CA ASP A 212 -18.22 12.05 21.99
C ASP A 212 -18.09 11.70 20.50
N LEU A 213 -19.10 12.03 19.75
CA LEU A 213 -19.13 11.92 18.29
C LEU A 213 -18.00 12.76 17.70
N ARG A 214 -17.18 12.16 16.83
CA ARG A 214 -16.02 12.73 16.15
C ARG A 214 -14.68 12.52 16.87
N ALA A 215 -14.57 11.56 17.79
CA ALA A 215 -13.25 11.18 18.31
C ALA A 215 -12.44 10.47 17.22
N MET A 216 -11.21 10.91 17.04
CA MET A 216 -10.22 10.17 16.25
C MET A 216 -9.34 9.37 17.20
N LEU A 217 -9.35 8.06 17.03
CA LEU A 217 -8.52 7.11 17.76
C LEU A 217 -7.27 6.83 16.95
N ARG A 218 -6.12 7.10 17.53
CA ARG A 218 -4.83 6.81 16.89
C ARG A 218 -4.48 5.33 17.00
N PRO A 219 -3.56 4.83 16.19
CA PRO A 219 -3.10 3.45 16.28
C PRO A 219 -2.69 3.07 17.70
N GLY A 220 -3.26 1.97 18.22
CA GLY A 220 -3.01 1.46 19.57
C GLY A 220 -3.86 2.10 20.69
N GLU A 221 -4.65 3.13 20.42
CA GLU A 221 -5.58 3.68 21.42
C GLU A 221 -6.78 2.75 21.62
N ALA A 222 -7.09 2.44 22.87
CA ALA A 222 -8.24 1.61 23.22
C ALA A 222 -9.50 2.48 23.33
N SER A 223 -10.62 1.95 22.86
CA SER A 223 -11.94 2.52 23.07
C SER A 223 -12.98 1.43 23.24
N ASP A 224 -13.87 1.59 24.22
CA ASP A 224 -14.99 0.67 24.45
C ASP A 224 -16.04 0.71 23.33
N HIS A 225 -15.90 1.69 22.40
CA HIS A 225 -16.79 1.86 21.26
C HIS A 225 -16.35 1.10 20.01
N LEU A 226 -15.13 0.52 20.02
CA LEU A 226 -14.64 -0.30 18.91
C LEU A 226 -14.85 -1.79 19.22
N PRO A 227 -15.58 -2.52 18.34
CA PRO A 227 -15.71 -3.98 18.44
C PRO A 227 -14.37 -4.70 18.41
N GLU A 228 -14.29 -5.84 19.09
CA GLU A 228 -13.05 -6.64 19.18
C GLU A 228 -12.56 -7.17 17.83
N CYS A 229 -13.46 -7.37 16.87
CA CYS A 229 -13.10 -7.83 15.52
C CYS A 229 -12.34 -6.78 14.68
N LEU A 230 -12.29 -5.52 15.13
CA LEU A 230 -11.57 -4.45 14.43
C LEU A 230 -10.13 -4.33 14.96
N PRO A 231 -9.11 -4.42 14.07
CA PRO A 231 -7.71 -4.35 14.46
C PRO A 231 -7.34 -2.99 15.04
N ARG A 232 -6.83 -2.94 16.27
CA ARG A 232 -6.50 -1.69 16.99
C ARG A 232 -5.29 -0.93 16.48
N GLN A 233 -4.57 -1.49 15.52
CA GLN A 233 -3.37 -0.87 14.94
C GLN A 233 -3.66 0.19 13.87
N PHE A 234 -4.93 0.41 13.52
CA PHE A 234 -5.34 1.43 12.56
C PHE A 234 -5.85 2.68 13.25
N CYS A 235 -5.90 3.78 12.50
CA CYS A 235 -6.55 5.01 12.90
C CYS A 235 -8.06 4.88 12.68
N TYR A 236 -8.88 5.17 13.69
CA TYR A 236 -10.34 5.14 13.59
C TYR A 236 -10.95 6.51 13.84
N THR A 237 -11.84 6.94 12.95
CA THR A 237 -12.64 8.14 13.13
C THR A 237 -14.08 7.75 13.44
N LEU A 238 -14.50 8.02 14.66
CA LEU A 238 -15.84 7.72 15.13
C LEU A 238 -16.84 8.76 14.61
N ARG A 239 -17.93 8.28 13.98
CA ARG A 239 -18.96 9.12 13.39
C ARG A 239 -20.34 8.75 13.92
N SER A 240 -21.33 9.64 13.76
CA SER A 240 -22.69 9.36 14.17
C SER A 240 -23.32 8.26 13.31
N GLN A 241 -24.22 7.48 13.90
CA GLN A 241 -25.03 6.49 13.15
C GLN A 241 -25.86 7.14 12.03
N GLY A 242 -26.26 8.41 12.20
CA GLY A 242 -27.01 9.16 11.18
C GLY A 242 -26.27 9.27 9.85
N SER A 243 -24.95 9.52 9.91
CA SER A 243 -24.06 9.60 8.73
C SER A 243 -24.08 8.31 7.89
N PHE A 244 -24.44 7.18 8.51
CA PHE A 244 -24.52 5.85 7.89
C PHE A 244 -25.97 5.37 7.74
N SER A 245 -26.95 6.27 7.72
CA SER A 245 -28.36 5.93 7.44
C SER A 245 -28.48 5.36 6.03
N HIS A 246 -29.15 4.21 5.87
CA HIS A 246 -29.30 3.54 4.56
C HIS A 246 -29.98 4.45 3.53
N THR A 247 -31.02 5.17 3.94
CA THR A 247 -31.79 6.03 3.03
C THR A 247 -30.93 7.19 2.53
N GLU A 248 -30.22 7.87 3.43
CA GLU A 248 -29.35 9.01 3.09
C GLU A 248 -28.12 8.56 2.29
N ALA A 249 -27.49 7.46 2.70
CA ALA A 249 -26.37 6.86 1.99
C ALA A 249 -26.73 6.49 0.55
N ARG A 250 -27.89 5.82 0.36
CA ARG A 250 -28.38 5.48 -0.97
C ARG A 250 -28.65 6.72 -1.83
N GLN A 251 -29.31 7.73 -1.25
CA GLN A 251 -29.60 8.98 -1.97
C GLN A 251 -28.32 9.69 -2.37
N ARG A 252 -27.33 9.78 -1.47
CA ARG A 252 -26.03 10.41 -1.72
C ARG A 252 -25.29 9.73 -2.87
N LEU A 253 -25.21 8.39 -2.87
CA LEU A 253 -24.61 7.63 -3.97
C LEU A 253 -25.27 7.91 -5.31
N LEU A 254 -26.61 7.91 -5.36
CA LEU A 254 -27.36 8.21 -6.58
C LEU A 254 -27.10 9.63 -7.10
N GLN A 255 -27.01 10.61 -6.20
CA GLN A 255 -26.76 12.01 -6.54
C GLN A 255 -25.31 12.24 -7.01
N THR A 256 -24.33 11.75 -6.24
CA THR A 256 -22.90 11.93 -6.53
C THR A 256 -22.54 11.33 -7.90
N PHE A 257 -23.02 10.13 -8.19
CA PHE A 257 -22.70 9.45 -9.45
C PHE A 257 -23.78 9.63 -10.54
N ARG A 258 -24.82 10.45 -10.28
CA ARG A 258 -25.91 10.71 -11.22
C ARG A 258 -26.59 9.44 -11.73
N LEU A 259 -26.78 8.45 -10.85
CA LEU A 259 -27.38 7.17 -11.17
C LEU A 259 -28.89 7.18 -10.92
N ARG A 260 -29.60 6.34 -11.67
CA ARG A 260 -31.05 6.10 -11.44
C ARG A 260 -31.30 4.94 -10.46
N SER A 261 -30.37 3.99 -10.41
CA SER A 261 -30.42 2.78 -9.56
C SER A 261 -29.01 2.34 -9.19
N LEU A 262 -28.83 1.65 -8.05
CA LEU A 262 -27.59 1.02 -7.66
C LEU A 262 -27.39 -0.39 -8.24
N GLU A 263 -28.38 -0.94 -8.97
CA GLU A 263 -28.28 -2.25 -9.61
C GLU A 263 -27.09 -2.34 -10.58
N GLY A 264 -26.86 -1.28 -11.37
CA GLY A 264 -25.78 -1.22 -12.36
C GLY A 264 -24.37 -1.28 -11.77
N ILE A 265 -24.23 -0.98 -10.48
CA ILE A 265 -22.94 -1.07 -9.74
C ILE A 265 -22.90 -2.27 -8.77
N GLY A 266 -23.95 -3.11 -8.80
CA GLY A 266 -23.98 -4.40 -8.11
C GLY A 266 -24.17 -4.34 -6.59
N CYS A 267 -24.53 -3.19 -5.99
CA CYS A 267 -24.63 -3.05 -4.53
C CYS A 267 -26.06 -2.80 -4.01
N ASP A 268 -27.09 -2.77 -4.86
CA ASP A 268 -28.47 -2.46 -4.44
C ASP A 268 -29.02 -3.47 -3.40
N HIS A 269 -28.59 -4.72 -3.48
CA HIS A 269 -28.95 -5.79 -2.54
C HIS A 269 -27.99 -5.91 -1.33
N LEU A 270 -27.03 -5.01 -1.19
CA LEU A 270 -25.99 -5.01 -0.15
C LEU A 270 -26.15 -3.80 0.79
N PRO A 271 -27.13 -3.81 1.72
CA PRO A 271 -27.50 -2.61 2.49
C PRO A 271 -26.38 -2.08 3.37
N LEU A 272 -25.49 -2.94 3.91
CA LEU A 272 -24.36 -2.49 4.75
C LEU A 272 -23.25 -1.92 3.89
N ALA A 273 -23.00 -2.45 2.70
CA ALA A 273 -22.08 -1.89 1.72
C ALA A 273 -22.50 -0.48 1.29
N VAL A 274 -23.80 -0.29 1.00
CA VAL A 274 -24.38 1.02 0.68
C VAL A 274 -24.21 2.01 1.82
N ARG A 275 -24.47 1.59 3.07
CA ARG A 275 -24.28 2.42 4.26
C ARG A 275 -22.83 2.83 4.44
N ALA A 276 -21.89 1.89 4.29
CA ALA A 276 -20.46 2.18 4.40
C ALA A 276 -20.01 3.17 3.31
N ALA A 277 -20.38 2.94 2.06
CA ALA A 277 -20.04 3.80 0.93
C ALA A 277 -20.63 5.21 1.06
N GLY A 278 -21.90 5.32 1.47
CA GLY A 278 -22.54 6.62 1.67
C GLY A 278 -21.98 7.41 2.86
N GLY A 279 -21.61 6.72 3.96
CA GLY A 279 -20.96 7.34 5.11
C GLY A 279 -19.54 7.82 4.79
N LEU A 280 -18.81 7.10 3.93
CA LEU A 280 -17.50 7.53 3.43
C LEU A 280 -17.62 8.81 2.58
N LEU A 281 -18.61 8.87 1.68
CA LEU A 281 -18.86 10.07 0.87
C LEU A 281 -19.21 11.27 1.74
N GLU A 282 -20.07 11.10 2.74
CA GLU A 282 -20.44 12.19 3.67
C GLU A 282 -19.20 12.73 4.41
N TYR A 283 -18.31 11.85 4.82
CA TYR A 283 -17.07 12.27 5.46
C TYR A 283 -16.17 13.07 4.53
N LEU A 284 -16.07 12.68 3.26
CA LEU A 284 -15.31 13.43 2.26
C LEU A 284 -15.93 14.80 1.97
N GLU A 285 -17.26 14.91 1.91
CA GLU A 285 -17.97 16.18 1.78
C GLU A 285 -17.68 17.10 2.98
N ASP A 286 -17.69 16.56 4.20
CA ASP A 286 -17.39 17.31 5.43
C ASP A 286 -15.95 17.82 5.51
N THR A 287 -14.99 17.03 5.06
CA THR A 287 -13.55 17.33 5.18
C THR A 287 -13.02 18.18 4.05
N GLN A 288 -13.58 18.07 2.84
CA GLN A 288 -13.11 18.72 1.61
C GLN A 288 -13.96 19.93 1.20
N LYS A 289 -14.87 20.41 2.02
CA LYS A 289 -15.82 21.54 1.94
C LYS A 289 -16.06 22.18 0.55
N ASP A 290 -15.02 22.75 -0.08
CA ASP A 290 -15.09 23.47 -1.35
C ASP A 290 -14.52 22.67 -2.55
N THR A 291 -14.06 21.44 -2.29
CA THR A 291 -13.35 20.63 -3.28
C THR A 291 -14.14 19.35 -3.56
N GLN A 292 -14.62 19.18 -4.78
CA GLN A 292 -15.19 17.90 -5.18
C GLN A 292 -14.06 16.87 -5.30
N VAL A 293 -14.16 15.78 -4.54
CA VAL A 293 -13.25 14.64 -4.70
C VAL A 293 -13.69 13.84 -5.92
N PRO A 294 -12.88 13.76 -6.99
CA PRO A 294 -13.26 13.07 -8.21
C PRO A 294 -13.09 11.57 -8.06
N LEU A 295 -13.99 10.92 -7.30
CA LEU A 295 -14.01 9.46 -7.20
C LEU A 295 -14.54 8.83 -8.48
N GLN A 296 -14.01 7.65 -8.80
CA GLN A 296 -14.56 6.77 -9.83
C GLN A 296 -15.92 6.23 -9.40
N LEU A 297 -16.69 5.74 -10.35
CA LEU A 297 -17.90 5.04 -10.06
C LEU A 297 -17.65 3.89 -9.07
N LEU A 298 -18.47 3.81 -8.03
CA LEU A 298 -18.36 2.77 -7.01
C LEU A 298 -18.37 1.38 -7.66
N SER A 299 -17.37 0.57 -7.34
CA SER A 299 -17.23 -0.81 -7.80
C SER A 299 -17.49 -1.79 -6.65
N THR A 300 -18.40 -2.73 -6.88
CA THR A 300 -18.64 -3.82 -5.93
C THR A 300 -17.72 -4.99 -6.23
N TYR A 301 -17.04 -5.53 -5.23
CA TYR A 301 -16.20 -6.72 -5.37
C TYR A 301 -16.65 -7.84 -4.42
N VAL A 302 -16.33 -9.07 -4.81
CA VAL A 302 -16.66 -10.27 -4.04
C VAL A 302 -15.34 -10.90 -3.58
N LEU A 303 -15.27 -11.24 -2.29
CA LEU A 303 -14.05 -11.84 -1.71
C LEU A 303 -13.73 -13.20 -2.33
N SER A 304 -14.74 -13.96 -2.74
CA SER A 304 -14.58 -15.28 -3.36
C SER A 304 -14.02 -15.27 -4.79
N ASP A 305 -13.77 -14.09 -5.39
CA ASP A 305 -13.15 -14.00 -6.71
C ASP A 305 -11.62 -14.11 -6.63
N PHE A 306 -11.05 -14.04 -5.43
CA PHE A 306 -9.62 -14.03 -5.18
C PHE A 306 -9.19 -15.13 -4.23
N LEU A 307 -7.96 -15.60 -4.40
CA LEU A 307 -7.29 -16.47 -3.45
C LEU A 307 -7.28 -15.80 -2.06
N VAL A 308 -7.82 -16.50 -1.07
CA VAL A 308 -7.85 -16.00 0.30
C VAL A 308 -6.49 -16.19 0.97
N LEU A 309 -5.93 -15.08 1.42
CA LEU A 309 -4.69 -15.03 2.22
C LEU A 309 -5.02 -14.34 3.53
N ASP A 310 -5.01 -15.05 4.63
CA ASP A 310 -5.18 -14.44 5.95
C ASP A 310 -3.97 -13.55 6.32
N HIS A 311 -4.11 -12.77 7.37
CA HIS A 311 -3.04 -11.87 7.81
C HIS A 311 -1.74 -12.61 8.14
N GLN A 312 -1.85 -13.74 8.82
CA GLN A 312 -0.70 -14.55 9.23
C GLN A 312 0.02 -15.10 8.00
N THR A 313 -0.73 -15.63 7.04
CA THR A 313 -0.16 -16.12 5.78
C THR A 313 0.58 -15.03 5.01
N ARG A 314 -0.01 -13.83 4.89
CA ARG A 314 0.68 -12.69 4.26
C ARG A 314 1.97 -12.31 4.96
N ARG A 315 1.97 -12.33 6.31
CA ARG A 315 3.13 -12.04 7.14
C ARG A 315 4.18 -13.16 7.04
N ASN A 316 3.77 -14.41 7.16
CA ASN A 316 4.65 -15.57 7.14
C ASN A 316 5.33 -15.78 5.78
N LEU A 317 4.62 -15.51 4.68
CA LEU A 317 5.16 -15.53 3.32
C LEU A 317 5.91 -14.24 2.96
N GLU A 318 5.91 -13.24 3.83
CA GLU A 318 6.63 -11.97 3.62
C GLU A 318 6.29 -11.33 2.26
N ILE A 319 4.99 -11.23 1.95
CA ILE A 319 4.54 -10.84 0.60
C ILE A 319 4.91 -9.39 0.28
N THR A 320 4.64 -8.43 1.17
CA THR A 320 4.88 -7.01 0.92
C THR A 320 5.94 -6.38 1.83
N GLN A 321 6.30 -7.06 2.90
CA GLN A 321 7.29 -6.64 3.88
C GLN A 321 7.82 -7.84 4.67
N THR A 322 9.02 -7.72 5.19
CA THR A 322 9.64 -8.78 6.03
C THR A 322 8.92 -8.91 7.37
N SER A 323 8.85 -10.13 7.89
CA SER A 323 8.18 -10.42 9.17
C SER A 323 8.93 -9.87 10.37
N ARG A 324 10.26 -9.76 10.29
CA ARG A 324 11.13 -9.33 11.39
C ARG A 324 11.18 -7.82 11.55
N ASP A 325 11.49 -7.10 10.48
CA ASP A 325 11.81 -5.68 10.54
C ASP A 325 10.76 -4.80 9.84
N GLY A 326 9.71 -5.40 9.25
CA GLY A 326 8.65 -4.70 8.51
C GLY A 326 9.14 -3.97 7.26
N THR A 327 10.32 -4.34 6.73
CA THR A 327 10.94 -3.66 5.60
C THR A 327 10.44 -4.19 4.26
N TYR A 328 10.43 -3.32 3.25
CA TYR A 328 10.15 -3.70 1.87
C TYR A 328 11.24 -4.61 1.30
N ASN A 329 12.51 -4.28 1.55
CA ASN A 329 13.65 -5.06 1.07
C ASN A 329 13.66 -6.46 1.71
N GLY A 330 13.72 -7.49 0.89
CA GLY A 330 13.64 -8.89 1.31
C GLY A 330 12.23 -9.48 1.28
N SER A 331 11.20 -8.73 0.86
CA SER A 331 9.85 -9.25 0.61
C SER A 331 9.69 -9.85 -0.78
N LEU A 332 8.60 -10.60 -1.03
CA LEU A 332 8.25 -11.06 -2.37
C LEU A 332 8.05 -9.88 -3.33
N LEU A 333 7.35 -8.84 -2.89
CA LEU A 333 7.14 -7.64 -3.69
C LEU A 333 8.48 -7.03 -4.13
N TRP A 334 9.47 -6.93 -3.23
CA TRP A 334 10.81 -6.44 -3.57
C TRP A 334 11.48 -7.31 -4.65
N SER A 335 11.36 -8.63 -4.57
CA SER A 335 12.00 -9.54 -5.51
C SER A 335 11.39 -9.46 -6.93
N LEU A 336 10.13 -9.04 -7.04
CA LEU A 336 9.38 -8.99 -8.30
C LEU A 336 9.24 -7.58 -8.87
N ASP A 337 9.37 -6.52 -8.06
CA ASP A 337 9.13 -5.15 -8.51
C ASP A 337 10.27 -4.63 -9.39
N ARG A 338 10.01 -4.63 -10.70
CA ARG A 338 10.81 -3.98 -11.75
C ARG A 338 9.98 -2.94 -12.49
N THR A 339 8.88 -2.49 -11.89
CA THR A 339 8.01 -1.46 -12.49
C THR A 339 8.75 -0.13 -12.59
N VAL A 340 8.51 0.59 -13.67
CA VAL A 340 9.12 1.90 -13.94
C VAL A 340 8.18 3.06 -13.63
N THR A 341 6.88 2.80 -13.43
CA THR A 341 5.86 3.79 -13.06
C THR A 341 5.36 3.60 -11.63
N ALA A 342 4.89 4.67 -11.00
CA ALA A 342 4.26 4.59 -9.69
C ALA A 342 2.95 3.78 -9.73
N MET A 343 2.17 3.93 -10.80
CA MET A 343 0.93 3.20 -11.05
C MET A 343 1.18 1.69 -11.16
N GLY A 344 2.22 1.27 -11.89
CA GLY A 344 2.64 -0.12 -11.97
C GLY A 344 3.03 -0.70 -10.61
N GLY A 345 3.77 0.05 -9.79
CA GLY A 345 4.13 -0.37 -8.44
C GLY A 345 2.91 -0.58 -7.53
N ARG A 346 1.89 0.28 -7.60
CA ARG A 346 0.60 0.10 -6.89
C ARG A 346 -0.16 -1.11 -7.41
N ALA A 347 -0.21 -1.29 -8.73
CA ALA A 347 -0.88 -2.41 -9.37
C ALA A 347 -0.24 -3.76 -9.01
N LEU A 348 1.10 -3.87 -9.02
CA LEU A 348 1.81 -5.09 -8.62
C LEU A 348 1.52 -5.45 -7.16
N ARG A 349 1.57 -4.47 -6.25
CA ARG A 349 1.21 -4.70 -4.84
C ARG A 349 -0.22 -5.23 -4.70
N ARG A 350 -1.18 -4.66 -5.42
CA ARG A 350 -2.57 -5.12 -5.42
C ARG A 350 -2.70 -6.54 -5.97
N TRP A 351 -2.03 -6.87 -7.08
CA TRP A 351 -2.07 -8.22 -7.66
C TRP A 351 -1.52 -9.29 -6.72
N LEU A 352 -0.46 -8.98 -5.98
CA LEU A 352 0.11 -9.90 -4.98
C LEU A 352 -0.79 -10.09 -3.75
N LEU A 353 -1.58 -9.08 -3.39
CA LEU A 353 -2.52 -9.15 -2.26
C LEU A 353 -3.88 -9.74 -2.66
N GLN A 354 -4.18 -9.82 -3.96
CA GLN A 354 -5.42 -10.36 -4.53
C GLN A 354 -5.11 -11.28 -5.73
N PRO A 355 -4.47 -12.46 -5.51
CA PRO A 355 -4.22 -13.42 -6.58
C PRO A 355 -5.54 -13.97 -7.14
N LEU A 356 -5.56 -14.31 -8.42
CA LEU A 356 -6.76 -14.70 -9.15
C LEU A 356 -7.15 -16.16 -8.89
N LEU A 357 -8.46 -16.44 -8.96
CA LEU A 357 -9.00 -17.80 -9.04
C LEU A 357 -9.40 -18.20 -10.47
N SER A 358 -9.64 -17.22 -11.36
CA SER A 358 -9.97 -17.50 -12.76
C SER A 358 -8.76 -17.93 -13.55
N VAL A 359 -8.76 -19.18 -14.03
CA VAL A 359 -7.72 -19.76 -14.89
C VAL A 359 -7.54 -18.95 -16.17
N ASP A 360 -8.64 -18.48 -16.78
CA ASP A 360 -8.58 -17.72 -18.03
C ASP A 360 -7.86 -16.38 -17.84
N LYS A 361 -8.21 -15.62 -16.77
CA LYS A 361 -7.53 -14.36 -16.46
C LYS A 361 -6.05 -14.56 -16.13
N ILE A 362 -5.70 -15.68 -15.48
CA ILE A 362 -4.30 -16.02 -15.20
C ILE A 362 -3.56 -16.29 -16.52
N ARG A 363 -4.16 -17.08 -17.40
CA ARG A 363 -3.57 -17.41 -18.72
C ARG A 363 -3.43 -16.18 -19.62
N ASP A 364 -4.37 -15.24 -19.54
CA ASP A 364 -4.27 -13.96 -20.26
C ASP A 364 -3.04 -13.17 -19.82
N ARG A 365 -2.77 -13.08 -18.51
CA ARG A 365 -1.55 -12.46 -17.98
C ARG A 365 -0.30 -13.21 -18.43
N GLN A 366 -0.31 -14.53 -18.32
CA GLN A 366 0.81 -15.38 -18.75
C GLN A 366 1.10 -15.28 -20.24
N SER A 367 0.08 -15.16 -21.07
CA SER A 367 0.25 -15.01 -22.53
C SER A 367 0.88 -13.67 -22.88
N THR A 368 0.43 -12.59 -22.22
CA THR A 368 1.05 -11.27 -22.37
C THR A 368 2.49 -11.28 -21.88
N LEU A 369 2.76 -11.94 -20.77
CA LEU A 369 4.10 -12.05 -20.22
C LEU A 369 5.01 -12.86 -21.16
N GLN A 370 4.49 -13.91 -21.82
CA GLN A 370 5.23 -14.71 -22.79
C GLN A 370 5.69 -13.87 -23.99
N GLU A 371 4.80 -13.05 -24.57
CA GLU A 371 5.18 -12.14 -25.66
C GLU A 371 6.32 -11.20 -25.26
N LEU A 372 6.26 -10.67 -24.03
CA LEU A 372 7.29 -9.79 -23.49
C LEU A 372 8.61 -10.53 -23.16
N VAL A 373 8.55 -11.82 -22.86
CA VAL A 373 9.73 -12.68 -22.67
C VAL A 373 10.37 -13.00 -24.00
N ASP A 374 9.58 -13.35 -25.01
CA ASP A 374 10.06 -13.80 -26.32
C ASP A 374 10.70 -12.66 -27.13
N ASP A 375 10.23 -11.40 -26.97
CA ASP A 375 10.81 -10.23 -27.64
C ASP A 375 11.42 -9.25 -26.63
N GLY A 376 12.70 -9.39 -26.39
CA GLY A 376 13.48 -8.53 -25.50
C GLY A 376 13.64 -7.10 -26.00
N SER A 377 13.63 -6.85 -27.32
CA SER A 377 13.72 -5.51 -27.90
C SER A 377 12.42 -4.75 -27.72
N PHE A 378 11.30 -5.41 -27.98
CA PHE A 378 9.96 -4.88 -27.71
C PHE A 378 9.77 -4.53 -26.25
N ARG A 379 10.09 -5.46 -25.32
CA ARG A 379 10.00 -5.19 -23.87
C ARG A 379 10.81 -3.97 -23.47
N THR A 380 12.07 -3.87 -23.92
CA THR A 380 12.94 -2.74 -23.58
C THR A 380 12.38 -1.40 -24.12
N ALA A 381 11.88 -1.39 -25.35
CA ALA A 381 11.25 -0.22 -25.94
C ALA A 381 9.99 0.18 -25.18
N LEU A 382 9.15 -0.79 -24.78
CA LEU A 382 7.96 -0.59 -23.96
C LEU A 382 8.32 0.07 -22.61
N GLN A 383 9.27 -0.49 -21.87
CA GLN A 383 9.71 0.07 -20.60
C GLN A 383 10.29 1.49 -20.72
N GLN A 384 11.00 1.78 -21.82
CA GLN A 384 11.52 3.13 -22.09
C GLN A 384 10.39 4.14 -22.32
N GLN A 385 9.32 3.77 -23.01
CA GLN A 385 8.15 4.64 -23.17
C GLN A 385 7.38 4.81 -21.85
N LEU A 386 7.13 3.72 -21.13
CA LEU A 386 6.44 3.74 -19.84
C LEU A 386 7.15 4.64 -18.82
N LYS A 387 8.48 4.64 -18.79
CA LYS A 387 9.29 5.49 -17.90
C LYS A 387 9.07 6.99 -18.12
N GLN A 388 8.57 7.39 -19.29
CA GLN A 388 8.30 8.78 -19.64
C GLN A 388 6.86 9.21 -19.33
N ILE A 389 6.03 8.30 -18.82
CA ILE A 389 4.64 8.55 -18.41
C ILE A 389 4.62 8.83 -16.91
N TYR A 390 4.10 10.01 -16.55
CA TYR A 390 3.91 10.41 -15.16
C TYR A 390 2.74 9.67 -14.51
N ASP A 391 2.52 9.88 -13.23
CA ASP A 391 1.43 9.26 -12.46
C ASP A 391 0.06 9.84 -12.87
N LEU A 392 -0.50 9.30 -13.95
CA LEU A 392 -1.76 9.75 -14.54
C LEU A 392 -2.93 9.67 -13.56
N GLU A 393 -2.97 8.63 -12.70
CA GLU A 393 -4.05 8.46 -11.72
C GLU A 393 -4.07 9.63 -10.73
N ARG A 394 -2.91 9.94 -10.12
CA ARG A 394 -2.81 11.04 -9.14
C ARG A 394 -2.89 12.41 -9.77
N LEU A 395 -2.35 12.59 -10.97
CA LEU A 395 -2.48 13.84 -11.71
C LEU A 395 -3.94 14.15 -12.07
N ALA A 396 -4.70 13.15 -12.52
CA ALA A 396 -6.14 13.28 -12.76
C ALA A 396 -6.91 13.58 -11.46
N GLY A 397 -6.53 12.93 -10.36
CA GLY A 397 -7.09 13.20 -9.03
C GLY A 397 -6.87 14.65 -8.59
N ARG A 398 -5.64 15.17 -8.67
CA ARG A 398 -5.33 16.58 -8.34
C ARG A 398 -6.01 17.59 -9.25
N ALA A 399 -6.10 17.29 -10.54
CA ALA A 399 -6.81 18.17 -11.46
C ALA A 399 -8.30 18.24 -11.15
N GLY A 400 -8.94 17.09 -10.95
CA GLY A 400 -10.37 17.01 -10.62
C GLY A 400 -10.71 17.60 -9.25
N SER A 401 -9.81 17.50 -8.26
CA SER A 401 -9.98 18.12 -6.94
C SER A 401 -9.62 19.61 -6.91
N GLY A 402 -9.15 20.18 -8.01
CA GLY A 402 -8.77 21.59 -8.07
C GLY A 402 -7.44 21.93 -7.36
N THR A 403 -6.62 20.94 -6.99
CA THR A 403 -5.33 21.14 -6.32
C THR A 403 -4.12 21.09 -7.24
N ALA A 404 -4.30 20.65 -8.51
CA ALA A 404 -3.22 20.61 -9.50
C ALA A 404 -2.60 21.97 -9.75
N ASN A 405 -1.29 22.01 -9.91
CA ASN A 405 -0.52 23.19 -10.30
C ASN A 405 -0.16 23.16 -11.80
N GLY A 406 0.54 24.19 -12.29
CA GLY A 406 0.91 24.28 -13.71
C GLY A 406 1.83 23.15 -14.18
N ARG A 407 2.73 22.67 -13.32
CA ARG A 407 3.63 21.54 -13.63
C ARG A 407 2.88 20.22 -13.75
N ASP A 408 1.83 20.03 -12.95
CA ASP A 408 0.98 18.83 -13.02
C ASP A 408 0.27 18.73 -14.36
N LEU A 409 -0.26 19.85 -14.87
CA LEU A 409 -0.93 19.87 -16.18
C LEU A 409 0.05 19.68 -17.34
N VAL A 410 1.27 20.22 -17.24
CA VAL A 410 2.34 19.97 -18.22
C VAL A 410 2.75 18.50 -18.21
N ALA A 411 2.91 17.90 -17.04
CA ALA A 411 3.22 16.47 -16.90
C ALA A 411 2.13 15.57 -17.53
N LEU A 412 0.85 15.93 -17.39
CA LEU A 412 -0.24 15.27 -18.11
C LEU A 412 -0.09 15.40 -19.63
N ALA A 413 0.14 16.62 -20.13
CA ALA A 413 0.32 16.87 -21.56
C ALA A 413 1.51 16.11 -22.15
N ASP A 414 2.62 16.03 -21.41
CA ASP A 414 3.80 15.25 -21.79
C ASP A 414 3.50 13.76 -21.84
N SER A 415 2.74 13.26 -20.88
CA SER A 415 2.32 11.85 -20.84
C SER A 415 1.38 11.52 -22.00
N PHE A 416 0.40 12.39 -22.30
CA PHE A 416 -0.53 12.17 -23.41
C PHE A 416 0.17 12.14 -24.76
N ALA A 417 1.22 12.93 -24.96
CA ALA A 417 2.01 12.89 -26.18
C ALA A 417 2.80 11.58 -26.38
N ARG A 418 2.97 10.77 -25.33
CA ARG A 418 3.60 9.44 -25.40
C ARG A 418 2.61 8.33 -25.75
N LEU A 419 1.33 8.53 -25.50
CA LEU A 419 0.31 7.51 -25.75
C LEU A 419 0.23 7.05 -27.23
N PRO A 420 0.27 7.90 -28.24
CA PRO A 420 0.30 7.48 -29.64
C PRO A 420 1.55 6.65 -29.99
N VAL A 421 2.71 7.00 -29.40
CA VAL A 421 3.95 6.24 -29.59
C VAL A 421 3.83 4.86 -28.96
N LEU A 422 3.22 4.80 -27.77
CA LEU A 422 2.95 3.54 -27.08
C LEU A 422 1.97 2.67 -27.89
N ALA A 423 0.88 3.26 -28.40
CA ALA A 423 -0.10 2.54 -29.21
C ALA A 423 0.53 1.96 -30.49
N ALA A 424 1.36 2.74 -31.20
CA ALA A 424 2.09 2.27 -32.38
C ALA A 424 3.05 1.12 -32.03
N LEU A 425 3.70 1.18 -30.87
CA LEU A 425 4.60 0.12 -30.40
C LEU A 425 3.88 -1.21 -30.16
N VAL A 426 2.63 -1.16 -29.65
CA VAL A 426 1.83 -2.36 -29.36
C VAL A 426 0.85 -2.73 -30.47
N GLU A 427 0.90 -2.10 -31.66
CA GLU A 427 -0.07 -2.30 -32.74
C GLU A 427 -0.16 -3.77 -33.23
N ALA A 428 0.96 -4.46 -33.28
CA ALA A 428 1.04 -5.85 -33.76
C ALA A 428 0.81 -6.91 -32.67
N VAL A 429 0.59 -6.50 -31.43
CA VAL A 429 0.46 -7.42 -30.28
C VAL A 429 -0.98 -7.95 -30.17
N GLU A 430 -1.12 -9.24 -29.90
CA GLU A 430 -2.43 -9.90 -29.79
C GLU A 430 -2.88 -10.12 -28.34
N SER A 431 -1.99 -10.02 -27.39
CA SER A 431 -2.30 -10.30 -25.96
C SER A 431 -3.27 -9.27 -25.35
N PRO A 432 -4.22 -9.74 -24.50
CA PRO A 432 -5.33 -8.92 -24.03
C PRO A 432 -4.93 -7.63 -23.31
N TYR A 433 -3.90 -7.69 -22.45
CA TYR A 433 -3.47 -6.56 -21.64
C TYR A 433 -2.77 -5.46 -22.44
N LEU A 434 -1.98 -5.82 -23.46
CA LEU A 434 -1.31 -4.83 -24.32
C LEU A 434 -2.25 -4.32 -25.41
N LYS A 435 -3.19 -5.14 -25.87
CA LYS A 435 -4.22 -4.74 -26.83
C LYS A 435 -5.08 -3.57 -26.33
N ALA A 436 -5.27 -3.48 -25.02
CA ALA A 436 -5.98 -2.34 -24.41
C ALA A 436 -5.27 -0.99 -24.66
N LEU A 437 -3.96 -0.99 -24.95
CA LEU A 437 -3.17 0.20 -25.23
C LEU A 437 -3.09 0.57 -26.72
N GLN A 438 -3.62 -0.25 -27.62
CA GLN A 438 -3.62 0.02 -29.08
C GLN A 438 -4.51 1.20 -29.46
N HIS A 439 -5.52 1.50 -28.64
CA HIS A 439 -6.49 2.54 -28.89
C HIS A 439 -6.35 3.68 -27.88
N VAL A 440 -5.71 4.76 -28.30
CA VAL A 440 -5.66 5.99 -27.50
C VAL A 440 -6.93 6.80 -27.78
N PRO A 441 -7.68 7.18 -26.75
CA PRO A 441 -8.84 8.05 -26.92
C PRO A 441 -8.41 9.39 -27.55
N PRO A 442 -9.00 9.79 -28.70
CA PRO A 442 -8.62 11.03 -29.39
C PRO A 442 -8.89 12.29 -28.55
N GLU A 443 -9.75 12.19 -27.54
CA GLU A 443 -10.05 13.25 -26.59
C GLU A 443 -8.81 13.58 -25.74
N LEU A 444 -7.98 12.59 -25.38
CA LEU A 444 -6.77 12.80 -24.59
C LEU A 444 -5.66 13.44 -25.41
N GLU A 445 -5.54 13.10 -26.69
CA GLU A 445 -4.60 13.75 -27.61
C GLU A 445 -4.95 15.25 -27.74
N LYS A 446 -6.20 15.56 -28.03
CA LYS A 446 -6.69 16.94 -28.11
C LYS A 446 -6.51 17.71 -26.79
N LEU A 447 -6.76 17.05 -25.66
CA LEU A 447 -6.54 17.62 -24.34
C LEU A 447 -5.06 17.95 -24.14
N GLY A 448 -4.15 17.04 -24.49
CA GLY A 448 -2.71 17.25 -24.44
C GLY A 448 -2.25 18.45 -25.29
N ASP A 449 -2.76 18.54 -26.52
CA ASP A 449 -2.46 19.66 -27.41
C ASP A 449 -3.01 20.99 -26.85
N THR A 450 -4.20 20.99 -26.28
CA THR A 450 -4.78 22.16 -25.62
C THR A 450 -3.89 22.62 -24.45
N LEU A 451 -3.49 21.70 -23.57
CA LEU A 451 -2.62 22.03 -22.44
C LEU A 451 -1.27 22.60 -22.91
N ARG A 452 -0.64 22.00 -23.92
CA ARG A 452 0.64 22.44 -24.47
C ARG A 452 0.57 23.79 -25.18
N SER A 453 -0.53 24.08 -25.86
CA SER A 453 -0.72 25.37 -26.56
C SER A 453 -1.00 26.51 -25.57
N HIS A 454 -1.55 26.21 -24.38
CA HIS A 454 -1.93 27.23 -23.41
C HIS A 454 -0.86 27.49 -22.36
N LEU A 455 -0.20 26.43 -21.85
CA LEU A 455 0.75 26.53 -20.74
C LEU A 455 2.19 26.76 -21.21
N VAL A 456 2.96 27.51 -20.43
CA VAL A 456 4.41 27.63 -20.65
C VAL A 456 5.11 26.27 -20.39
N GLU A 457 6.28 26.05 -20.96
CA GLU A 457 7.00 24.77 -20.81
C GLU A 457 7.45 24.45 -19.39
N SER A 458 7.80 25.47 -18.63
CA SER A 458 8.28 25.35 -17.25
C SER A 458 7.50 26.31 -16.36
N PRO A 459 6.27 25.95 -15.95
CA PRO A 459 5.48 26.80 -15.06
C PRO A 459 6.14 26.95 -13.68
N PRO A 460 5.93 28.07 -12.99
CA PRO A 460 6.37 28.25 -11.62
C PRO A 460 5.70 27.23 -10.69
N LEU A 461 6.26 27.04 -9.50
CA LEU A 461 5.71 26.09 -8.51
C LEU A 461 4.40 26.61 -7.93
N TYR A 462 4.35 27.91 -7.63
CA TYR A 462 3.18 28.54 -7.04
C TYR A 462 2.40 29.32 -8.08
N LEU A 463 1.08 29.15 -8.11
CA LEU A 463 0.18 29.85 -9.04
C LEU A 463 0.22 31.36 -8.85
N THR A 464 0.55 31.83 -7.64
CA THR A 464 0.67 33.25 -7.29
C THR A 464 1.88 33.96 -7.91
N GLU A 465 2.84 33.21 -8.48
CA GLU A 465 4.01 33.80 -9.13
C GLU A 465 3.69 34.34 -10.54
N GLY A 466 2.54 33.95 -11.11
CA GLY A 466 2.14 34.30 -12.48
C GLY A 466 2.97 33.59 -13.55
N ASN A 467 2.86 34.08 -14.79
CA ASN A 467 3.57 33.54 -15.96
C ASN A 467 3.24 32.05 -16.24
N LEU A 468 1.97 31.70 -16.14
CA LEU A 468 1.45 30.35 -16.37
C LEU A 468 1.07 30.14 -17.85
N ILE A 469 0.53 31.16 -18.50
CA ILE A 469 -0.10 31.07 -19.81
C ILE A 469 0.84 31.61 -20.91
N ARG A 470 0.92 30.90 -22.03
CA ARG A 470 1.74 31.31 -23.19
C ARG A 470 1.25 32.61 -23.80
N PRO A 471 2.15 33.41 -24.39
CA PRO A 471 1.75 34.51 -25.27
C PRO A 471 0.94 34.01 -26.48
N GLY A 472 -0.05 34.77 -26.91
CA GLY A 472 -0.91 34.43 -28.06
C GLY A 472 -2.14 33.55 -27.70
N VAL A 473 -2.33 33.17 -26.43
CA VAL A 473 -3.50 32.40 -26.00
C VAL A 473 -4.72 33.27 -25.76
N ASN A 474 -4.51 34.43 -25.17
CA ASN A 474 -5.58 35.40 -24.88
C ASN A 474 -5.13 36.81 -25.21
N ALA A 475 -5.90 37.50 -26.09
CA ALA A 475 -5.55 38.83 -26.58
C ALA A 475 -5.57 39.93 -25.50
N ASP A 476 -6.49 39.81 -24.52
CA ASP A 476 -6.57 40.74 -23.40
C ASP A 476 -5.36 40.60 -22.47
N LEU A 477 -4.95 39.37 -22.18
CA LEU A 477 -3.76 39.05 -21.40
C LEU A 477 -2.48 39.58 -22.05
N ASP A 478 -2.35 39.44 -23.38
CA ASP A 478 -1.19 39.92 -24.10
C ASP A 478 -1.17 41.45 -24.12
N THR A 479 -2.34 42.10 -24.24
CA THR A 479 -2.46 43.57 -24.17
C THR A 479 -2.02 44.09 -22.81
N LEU A 480 -2.47 43.44 -21.70
CA LEU A 480 -2.05 43.80 -20.35
C LEU A 480 -0.54 43.62 -20.15
N ARG A 481 0.02 42.54 -20.64
CA ARG A 481 1.48 42.27 -20.60
C ARG A 481 2.28 43.32 -21.33
N ASP A 482 1.81 43.74 -22.50
CA ASP A 482 2.48 44.79 -23.30
C ASP A 482 2.37 46.17 -22.64
N GLN A 483 1.27 46.49 -21.95
CA GLN A 483 1.14 47.70 -21.13
C GLN A 483 2.17 47.71 -19.98
N VAL A 484 2.29 46.60 -19.23
CA VAL A 484 3.29 46.44 -18.15
C VAL A 484 4.71 46.60 -18.70
N LYS A 485 5.05 45.95 -19.83
CA LYS A 485 6.35 46.10 -20.50
C LYS A 485 6.63 47.52 -20.93
N GLY A 486 5.60 48.24 -21.44
CA GLY A 486 5.70 49.64 -21.85
C GLY A 486 6.03 50.57 -20.69
N ASP A 487 5.29 50.44 -19.57
CA ASP A 487 5.52 51.25 -18.37
C ASP A 487 6.85 50.88 -17.66
N GLN A 488 7.21 49.60 -17.58
CA GLN A 488 8.53 49.16 -17.08
C GLN A 488 9.67 49.65 -17.96
N GLY A 489 9.50 49.62 -19.29
CA GLY A 489 10.45 50.15 -20.24
C GLY A 489 10.64 51.68 -20.12
N TRP A 490 9.59 52.41 -19.79
CA TRP A 490 9.67 53.83 -19.49
C TRP A 490 10.42 54.08 -18.17
N ILE A 491 10.07 53.34 -17.09
CA ILE A 491 10.76 53.45 -15.79
C ILE A 491 12.28 53.16 -15.95
N ALA A 492 12.63 52.16 -16.74
CA ALA A 492 14.05 51.80 -16.99
C ALA A 492 14.80 52.91 -17.74
N LYS A 493 14.10 53.68 -18.59
CA LYS A 493 14.68 54.82 -19.32
C LYS A 493 14.64 56.13 -18.53
N LEU A 494 13.94 56.16 -17.40
CA LEU A 494 13.78 57.35 -16.55
C LEU A 494 15.13 57.83 -16.00
N GLU A 495 15.99 56.93 -15.56
CA GLU A 495 17.29 57.28 -14.98
C GLU A 495 18.18 58.10 -15.95
N PRO A 496 18.49 57.63 -17.17
CA PRO A 496 19.22 58.42 -18.14
C PRO A 496 18.51 59.73 -18.53
N ALA A 497 17.20 59.67 -18.73
CA ALA A 497 16.42 60.83 -19.11
C ALA A 497 16.45 61.93 -18.03
N GLU A 498 16.30 61.57 -16.77
CA GLU A 498 16.35 62.49 -15.64
C GLU A 498 17.77 62.99 -15.34
N ARG A 499 18.81 62.20 -15.60
CA ARG A 499 20.19 62.70 -15.56
C ARG A 499 20.48 63.75 -16.59
N ASP A 500 20.01 63.55 -17.79
CA ASP A 500 20.15 64.50 -18.90
C ASP A 500 19.32 65.79 -18.64
N ARG A 501 18.09 65.64 -18.12
CA ARG A 501 17.22 66.75 -17.80
C ARG A 501 17.73 67.63 -16.66
N THR A 502 18.22 66.99 -15.57
CA THR A 502 18.61 67.69 -14.32
C THR A 502 20.08 68.03 -14.27
N GLY A 503 20.93 67.38 -15.10
CA GLY A 503 22.40 67.51 -14.98
C GLY A 503 23.02 66.83 -13.77
N ILE A 504 22.21 66.06 -12.99
CA ILE A 504 22.69 65.40 -11.79
C ILE A 504 23.24 64.01 -12.15
N SER A 505 24.53 63.90 -12.32
CA SER A 505 25.18 62.62 -12.72
C SER A 505 25.07 61.48 -11.70
N THR A 506 24.77 61.79 -10.41
CA THR A 506 24.62 60.79 -9.33
C THR A 506 23.18 60.31 -9.14
N LEU A 507 22.24 60.78 -9.93
CA LEU A 507 20.83 60.41 -9.90
C LEU A 507 20.70 58.91 -10.27
N LYS A 508 19.92 58.16 -9.47
CA LYS A 508 19.59 56.76 -9.71
C LYS A 508 18.12 56.53 -9.52
N VAL A 509 17.52 55.67 -10.32
CA VAL A 509 16.19 55.17 -10.12
C VAL A 509 16.30 53.82 -9.41
N GLY A 510 15.62 53.64 -8.28
CA GLY A 510 15.63 52.44 -7.46
C GLY A 510 14.24 51.98 -7.12
N PHE A 511 14.14 50.73 -6.65
CA PHE A 511 12.91 50.13 -6.15
C PHE A 511 13.08 49.68 -4.71
N ASN A 512 12.09 49.89 -3.88
CA ASN A 512 12.03 49.43 -2.49
C ASN A 512 10.62 48.84 -2.21
N LYS A 513 10.57 47.63 -1.63
CA LYS A 513 9.31 46.95 -1.33
C LYS A 513 8.33 47.76 -0.48
N ALA A 514 8.83 48.64 0.43
CA ALA A 514 7.98 49.47 1.28
C ALA A 514 7.48 50.75 0.64
N PHE A 515 8.24 51.32 -0.33
CA PHE A 515 7.96 52.66 -0.90
C PHE A 515 7.74 52.62 -2.42
N GLY A 516 8.03 51.53 -3.06
CA GLY A 516 7.96 51.39 -4.52
C GLY A 516 9.18 51.98 -5.23
N TYR A 517 8.98 52.47 -6.46
CA TYR A 517 10.01 53.14 -7.25
C TYR A 517 10.30 54.53 -6.71
N TYR A 518 11.58 54.89 -6.69
CA TYR A 518 12.02 56.21 -6.25
C TYR A 518 13.25 56.67 -7.05
N ILE A 519 13.44 58.00 -7.07
CA ILE A 519 14.63 58.64 -7.61
C ILE A 519 15.53 58.98 -6.42
N SER A 520 16.77 58.47 -6.40
CA SER A 520 17.74 58.81 -5.36
C SER A 520 18.75 59.82 -5.90
N ILE A 521 19.05 60.86 -5.10
CA ILE A 521 20.03 61.87 -5.34
C ILE A 521 20.97 61.95 -4.15
N SER A 522 22.29 62.06 -4.37
CA SER A 522 23.26 62.26 -3.31
C SER A 522 22.97 63.56 -2.51
N ARG A 523 23.09 63.51 -1.19
CA ARG A 523 22.80 64.64 -0.30
C ARG A 523 23.57 65.92 -0.68
N SER A 524 24.77 65.76 -1.22
CA SER A 524 25.59 66.90 -1.69
C SER A 524 25.02 67.63 -2.91
N LYS A 525 24.03 67.04 -3.58
CA LYS A 525 23.35 67.61 -4.75
C LYS A 525 21.84 67.74 -4.57
N SER A 526 21.33 67.61 -3.36
CA SER A 526 19.89 67.68 -3.08
C SER A 526 19.30 69.04 -3.39
N ASP A 527 20.10 70.09 -3.30
CA ASP A 527 19.68 71.48 -3.65
C ASP A 527 19.45 71.71 -5.17
N GLN A 528 19.91 70.76 -6.01
CA GLN A 528 19.71 70.80 -7.45
C GLN A 528 18.48 69.99 -7.86
N ALA A 529 17.74 69.38 -6.90
CA ALA A 529 16.52 68.63 -7.20
C ALA A 529 15.45 69.57 -7.79
N PRO A 530 14.80 69.18 -8.92
CA PRO A 530 13.74 70.00 -9.51
C PRO A 530 12.54 70.14 -8.58
N ASP A 531 11.77 71.20 -8.77
CA ASP A 531 10.57 71.48 -7.98
C ASP A 531 9.46 70.48 -8.10
N ASP A 532 9.44 69.70 -9.22
CA ASP A 532 8.48 68.62 -9.44
C ASP A 532 8.83 67.34 -8.67
N TYR A 533 9.97 67.29 -7.99
CA TYR A 533 10.35 66.12 -7.16
C TYR A 533 9.77 66.22 -5.76
N ILE A 534 8.97 65.26 -5.39
CA ILE A 534 8.38 65.18 -4.03
C ILE A 534 9.30 64.31 -3.18
N ARG A 535 9.92 64.91 -2.14
CA ARG A 535 10.81 64.24 -1.22
C ARG A 535 10.01 63.23 -0.32
N LYS A 536 10.42 61.98 -0.32
CA LYS A 536 9.80 60.91 0.50
C LYS A 536 10.65 60.45 1.66
N GLN A 537 11.96 60.39 1.49
CA GLN A 537 12.84 59.89 2.57
C GLN A 537 14.22 60.55 2.47
N THR A 538 14.76 60.97 3.60
CA THR A 538 16.15 61.46 3.76
C THR A 538 16.96 60.41 4.46
N LEU A 539 18.03 59.91 3.83
CA LEU A 539 19.01 58.99 4.39
C LEU A 539 20.33 59.74 4.66
N THR A 540 21.28 59.07 5.30
CA THR A 540 22.57 59.68 5.69
C THR A 540 23.31 60.23 4.48
N ASN A 541 23.32 59.53 3.32
CA ASN A 541 24.12 59.87 2.14
C ASN A 541 23.29 60.22 0.90
N GLU A 542 21.99 60.02 0.91
CA GLU A 542 21.09 60.23 -0.22
C GLU A 542 19.72 60.72 0.23
N GLU A 543 19.03 61.40 -0.66
CA GLU A 543 17.63 61.72 -0.52
C GLU A 543 16.81 61.03 -1.62
N ARG A 544 15.64 60.55 -1.25
CA ARG A 544 14.73 59.82 -2.14
C ARG A 544 13.52 60.64 -2.48
N TYR A 545 13.28 60.75 -3.76
CA TYR A 545 12.20 61.52 -4.34
C TYR A 545 11.28 60.63 -5.18
N ILE A 546 10.09 61.14 -5.42
CA ILE A 546 9.12 60.58 -6.37
C ILE A 546 8.61 61.71 -7.25
N THR A 547 8.19 61.36 -8.47
CA THR A 547 7.43 62.26 -9.32
C THR A 547 6.00 61.76 -9.45
N PRO A 548 5.01 62.63 -9.72
CA PRO A 548 3.62 62.19 -9.96
C PRO A 548 3.51 61.17 -11.09
N GLU A 549 4.24 61.37 -12.21
CA GLU A 549 4.23 60.45 -13.34
C GLU A 549 4.83 59.06 -12.97
N LEU A 550 5.95 59.06 -12.23
CA LEU A 550 6.53 57.81 -11.77
C LEU A 550 5.55 57.02 -10.90
N LYS A 551 4.82 57.71 -10.02
CA LYS A 551 3.81 57.09 -9.15
C LYS A 551 2.57 56.61 -9.88
N GLU A 552 2.13 57.34 -10.90
CA GLU A 552 1.01 56.91 -11.74
C GLU A 552 1.36 55.66 -12.55
N ARG A 553 2.57 55.62 -13.15
CA ARG A 553 3.02 54.44 -13.90
C ARG A 553 3.27 53.26 -12.98
N GLU A 554 3.86 53.49 -11.82
CA GLU A 554 4.02 52.45 -10.79
C GLU A 554 2.67 51.81 -10.41
N ALA A 555 1.68 52.67 -10.09
CA ALA A 555 0.35 52.19 -9.74
C ALA A 555 -0.28 51.36 -10.86
N ARG A 556 -0.13 51.82 -12.14
CA ARG A 556 -0.57 51.02 -13.29
C ARG A 556 0.13 49.70 -13.40
N VAL A 557 1.45 49.65 -13.25
CA VAL A 557 2.22 48.40 -13.30
C VAL A 557 1.68 47.40 -12.29
N PHE A 558 1.49 47.81 -11.02
CA PHE A 558 0.98 46.91 -9.98
C PHE A 558 -0.47 46.47 -10.25
N ASN A 559 -1.37 47.40 -10.53
CA ASN A 559 -2.76 47.07 -10.80
C ASN A 559 -2.90 46.12 -12.02
N THR A 560 -2.17 46.42 -13.11
CA THR A 560 -2.18 45.59 -14.32
C THR A 560 -1.54 44.23 -14.06
N GLN A 561 -0.52 44.12 -13.19
CA GLN A 561 0.02 42.86 -12.78
C GLN A 561 -0.99 41.99 -12.02
N ASP A 562 -1.77 42.60 -11.12
CA ASP A 562 -2.83 41.90 -10.40
C ASP A 562 -3.94 41.44 -11.36
N GLU A 563 -4.30 42.24 -12.36
CA GLU A 563 -5.23 41.83 -13.43
C GLU A 563 -4.67 40.68 -14.29
N ILE A 564 -3.37 40.71 -14.63
CA ILE A 564 -2.68 39.62 -15.34
C ILE A 564 -2.76 38.33 -14.51
N HIS A 565 -2.41 38.37 -13.22
CA HIS A 565 -2.44 37.20 -12.36
C HIS A 565 -3.85 36.64 -12.25
N LYS A 566 -4.86 37.47 -12.10
CA LYS A 566 -6.26 37.05 -12.06
C LYS A 566 -6.71 36.37 -13.33
N LEU A 567 -6.42 36.98 -14.49
CA LEU A 567 -6.81 36.42 -15.78
C LEU A 567 -6.04 35.14 -16.12
N GLU A 568 -4.74 35.06 -15.78
CA GLU A 568 -3.96 33.82 -15.89
C GLU A 568 -4.54 32.70 -15.03
N TYR A 569 -4.96 33.04 -13.81
CA TYR A 569 -5.57 32.05 -12.92
C TYR A 569 -6.94 31.58 -13.43
N GLU A 570 -7.77 32.45 -13.97
CA GLU A 570 -9.06 32.09 -14.57
C GLU A 570 -8.88 31.14 -15.78
N ILE A 571 -7.93 31.42 -16.67
CA ILE A 571 -7.60 30.53 -17.79
C ILE A 571 -7.06 29.19 -17.29
N PHE A 572 -6.18 29.22 -16.31
CA PHE A 572 -5.63 28.02 -15.71
C PHE A 572 -6.70 27.15 -15.04
N GLN A 573 -7.65 27.77 -14.35
CA GLN A 573 -8.77 27.06 -13.72
C GLN A 573 -9.63 26.34 -14.76
N GLN A 574 -9.92 27.00 -15.91
CA GLN A 574 -10.66 26.36 -17.01
C GLN A 574 -9.91 25.13 -17.57
N LEU A 575 -8.59 25.21 -17.72
CA LEU A 575 -7.78 24.07 -18.15
C LEU A 575 -7.83 22.92 -17.16
N ARG A 576 -7.75 23.23 -15.87
CA ARG A 576 -7.83 22.23 -14.78
C ARG A 576 -9.21 21.57 -14.72
N GLU A 577 -10.29 22.33 -14.88
CA GLU A 577 -11.65 21.79 -14.96
C GLU A 577 -11.84 20.89 -16.19
N LEU A 578 -11.27 21.30 -17.35
CA LEU A 578 -11.29 20.48 -18.56
C LEU A 578 -10.59 19.12 -18.35
N VAL A 579 -9.44 19.09 -17.68
CA VAL A 579 -8.78 17.83 -17.29
C VAL A 579 -9.67 17.01 -16.35
N GLY A 580 -10.28 17.65 -15.36
CA GLY A 580 -11.21 16.99 -14.41
C GLY A 580 -12.39 16.31 -15.12
N GLN A 581 -12.93 16.90 -16.18
CA GLN A 581 -14.02 16.30 -16.99
C GLN A 581 -13.58 15.01 -17.71
N HIS A 582 -12.29 14.85 -17.99
CA HIS A 582 -11.73 13.66 -18.65
C HIS A 582 -11.04 12.69 -17.67
N ALA A 583 -11.20 12.89 -16.35
CA ALA A 583 -10.49 12.12 -15.33
C ALA A 583 -10.71 10.62 -15.44
N ASP A 584 -11.95 10.17 -15.72
CA ASP A 584 -12.25 8.73 -15.84
C ASP A 584 -11.56 8.10 -17.05
N LEU A 585 -11.51 8.82 -18.17
CA LEU A 585 -10.81 8.38 -19.38
C LEU A 585 -9.29 8.27 -19.14
N ILE A 586 -8.73 9.26 -18.45
CA ILE A 586 -7.31 9.27 -18.05
C ILE A 586 -7.00 8.05 -17.18
N ARG A 587 -7.87 7.74 -16.21
CA ARG A 587 -7.70 6.60 -15.31
C ARG A 587 -7.81 5.24 -16.03
N GLN A 588 -8.70 5.12 -17.01
CA GLN A 588 -8.80 3.89 -17.83
C GLN A 588 -7.47 3.62 -18.56
N VAL A 589 -6.90 4.65 -19.19
CA VAL A 589 -5.59 4.52 -19.84
C VAL A 589 -4.49 4.22 -18.81
N ALA A 590 -4.52 4.89 -17.65
CA ALA A 590 -3.58 4.65 -16.55
C ALA A 590 -3.58 3.20 -16.07
N GLN A 591 -4.77 2.56 -15.97
CA GLN A 591 -4.90 1.15 -15.60
C GLN A 591 -4.24 0.23 -16.65
N GLY A 592 -4.42 0.52 -17.94
CA GLY A 592 -3.75 -0.20 -19.02
C GLY A 592 -2.23 -0.06 -18.95
N VAL A 593 -1.75 1.17 -18.75
CA VAL A 593 -0.32 1.49 -18.57
C VAL A 593 0.25 0.77 -17.35
N ALA A 594 -0.45 0.77 -16.22
CA ALA A 594 -0.03 0.09 -15.00
C ALA A 594 0.07 -1.43 -15.19
N ALA A 595 -0.90 -2.04 -15.87
CA ALA A 595 -0.89 -3.47 -16.16
C ALA A 595 0.28 -3.87 -17.09
N ALA A 596 0.51 -3.08 -18.14
CA ALA A 596 1.63 -3.30 -19.05
C ALA A 596 2.99 -3.16 -18.34
N ASP A 597 3.12 -2.19 -17.43
CA ASP A 597 4.33 -1.98 -16.63
C ASP A 597 4.60 -3.16 -15.68
N VAL A 598 3.56 -3.66 -15.00
CA VAL A 598 3.67 -4.86 -14.14
C VAL A 598 4.15 -6.05 -14.97
N LEU A 599 3.51 -6.32 -16.12
CA LEU A 599 3.84 -7.49 -16.95
C LEU A 599 5.24 -7.37 -17.57
N ALA A 600 5.65 -6.17 -17.99
CA ALA A 600 7.02 -5.92 -18.46
C ALA A 600 8.06 -6.12 -17.35
N GLY A 601 7.77 -5.69 -16.12
CA GLY A 601 8.62 -5.92 -14.96
C GLY A 601 8.72 -7.40 -14.59
N LEU A 602 7.61 -8.14 -14.58
CA LEU A 602 7.59 -9.59 -14.34
C LEU A 602 8.31 -10.37 -15.44
N ALA A 603 8.21 -9.96 -16.72
CA ALA A 603 8.96 -10.54 -17.82
C ALA A 603 10.47 -10.34 -17.66
N GLU A 604 10.89 -9.17 -17.22
CA GLU A 604 12.28 -8.88 -16.91
C GLU A 604 12.81 -9.81 -15.82
N VAL A 605 12.08 -9.95 -14.69
CA VAL A 605 12.44 -10.88 -13.62
C VAL A 605 12.51 -12.32 -14.13
N ALA A 606 11.51 -12.76 -14.93
CA ALA A 606 11.45 -14.11 -15.45
C ALA A 606 12.69 -14.47 -16.28
N ILE A 607 13.18 -13.54 -17.10
CA ILE A 607 14.38 -13.76 -17.92
C ILE A 607 15.64 -13.78 -17.07
N TYR A 608 15.82 -12.76 -16.21
CA TYR A 608 17.05 -12.65 -15.41
C TYR A 608 17.20 -13.78 -14.40
N GLN A 609 16.08 -14.29 -13.86
CA GLN A 609 16.09 -15.35 -12.84
C GLN A 609 15.80 -16.74 -13.42
N GLY A 610 15.56 -16.87 -14.74
CA GLY A 610 15.25 -18.14 -15.40
C GLY A 610 13.98 -18.78 -14.83
N TYR A 611 12.88 -18.01 -14.78
CA TYR A 611 11.57 -18.52 -14.35
C TYR A 611 10.82 -19.17 -15.50
N CYS A 612 10.06 -20.22 -15.23
CA CYS A 612 9.25 -20.91 -16.22
C CYS A 612 7.79 -20.47 -16.17
N ARG A 613 7.10 -20.60 -17.30
CA ARG A 613 5.64 -20.44 -17.39
C ARG A 613 4.97 -21.65 -16.74
N PRO A 614 4.18 -21.47 -15.64
CA PRO A 614 3.45 -22.60 -15.05
C PRO A 614 2.22 -22.94 -15.89
N ASP A 615 1.91 -24.25 -16.02
CA ASP A 615 0.63 -24.73 -16.55
C ASP A 615 -0.43 -24.66 -15.46
N MET A 616 -1.42 -23.76 -15.65
CA MET A 616 -2.49 -23.51 -14.69
C MET A 616 -3.78 -24.22 -15.11
N GLY A 617 -4.44 -24.90 -14.15
CA GLY A 617 -5.68 -25.60 -14.44
C GLY A 617 -6.62 -25.71 -13.24
N ASP A 618 -7.86 -26.15 -13.49
CA ASP A 618 -8.86 -26.40 -12.45
C ASP A 618 -8.77 -27.86 -11.92
N HIS A 619 -7.56 -28.31 -11.66
CA HIS A 619 -7.24 -29.61 -11.05
C HIS A 619 -6.63 -29.40 -9.66
N ARG A 620 -6.47 -30.50 -8.91
CA ARG A 620 -5.89 -30.44 -7.56
C ARG A 620 -4.38 -30.55 -7.52
N GLU A 621 -3.75 -30.91 -8.63
CA GLU A 621 -2.33 -31.19 -8.69
C GLU A 621 -1.48 -29.94 -8.43
N ILE A 622 -0.45 -30.09 -7.60
CA ILE A 622 0.66 -29.14 -7.44
C ILE A 622 1.93 -29.96 -7.75
N ALA A 623 2.48 -29.80 -8.93
CA ALA A 623 3.73 -30.40 -9.35
C ALA A 623 4.73 -29.31 -9.72
N ILE A 624 5.81 -29.21 -8.98
CA ILE A 624 6.89 -28.22 -9.14
C ILE A 624 8.19 -29.01 -9.30
N ALA A 625 8.87 -28.81 -10.42
CA ALA A 625 10.20 -29.38 -10.65
C ALA A 625 11.28 -28.31 -10.37
N ASP A 626 12.29 -28.68 -9.59
CA ASP A 626 13.43 -27.81 -9.25
C ASP A 626 13.01 -26.42 -8.76
N GLY A 627 12.02 -26.36 -7.89
CA GLY A 627 11.53 -25.13 -7.32
C GLY A 627 12.59 -24.38 -6.51
N ARG A 628 12.59 -23.06 -6.60
CA ARG A 628 13.50 -22.15 -5.89
C ARG A 628 12.72 -21.11 -5.11
N HIS A 629 13.31 -20.57 -4.04
CA HIS A 629 12.68 -19.53 -3.25
C HIS A 629 12.95 -18.14 -3.87
N PRO A 630 11.95 -17.39 -4.38
CA PRO A 630 12.15 -16.21 -5.21
C PRO A 630 12.92 -15.06 -4.54
N VAL A 631 12.89 -15.00 -3.21
CA VAL A 631 13.60 -13.97 -2.44
C VAL A 631 15.00 -14.46 -2.07
N VAL A 632 15.09 -15.67 -1.49
CA VAL A 632 16.37 -16.21 -0.99
C VAL A 632 17.37 -16.40 -2.11
N GLU A 633 16.94 -16.89 -3.30
CA GLU A 633 17.85 -17.05 -4.44
C GLU A 633 18.46 -15.72 -4.91
N GLN A 634 17.73 -14.59 -4.80
CA GLN A 634 18.25 -13.28 -5.17
C GLN A 634 19.17 -12.66 -4.11
N LEU A 635 19.11 -13.14 -2.87
CA LEU A 635 20.00 -12.72 -1.78
C LEU A 635 21.29 -13.54 -1.72
N LEU A 636 21.29 -14.73 -2.32
CA LEU A 636 22.46 -15.58 -2.40
C LEU A 636 23.24 -15.33 -3.71
N PRO A 637 24.55 -15.62 -3.72
CA PRO A 637 25.28 -15.63 -4.98
C PRO A 637 24.66 -16.63 -5.98
N ALA A 638 24.74 -16.32 -7.28
CA ALA A 638 24.15 -17.16 -8.32
C ALA A 638 24.66 -18.62 -8.24
N GLY A 639 23.73 -19.58 -8.28
CA GLY A 639 24.02 -21.01 -8.22
C GLY A 639 24.18 -21.59 -6.80
N PHE A 640 24.08 -20.80 -5.75
CA PHE A 640 24.20 -21.31 -4.38
C PHE A 640 22.87 -21.83 -3.79
N PHE A 641 21.74 -21.45 -4.37
CA PHE A 641 20.44 -21.98 -3.95
C PHE A 641 20.26 -23.41 -4.42
N VAL A 642 19.81 -24.31 -3.53
CA VAL A 642 19.55 -25.73 -3.85
C VAL A 642 18.08 -25.89 -4.22
N PRO A 643 17.76 -26.20 -5.50
CA PRO A 643 16.38 -26.41 -5.93
C PRO A 643 15.75 -27.67 -5.32
N ASN A 644 14.43 -27.63 -5.12
CA ASN A 644 13.67 -28.76 -4.59
C ASN A 644 12.33 -28.94 -5.31
N SER A 645 12.02 -30.18 -5.67
CA SER A 645 10.75 -30.56 -6.32
C SER A 645 9.66 -30.86 -5.30
N THR A 646 8.39 -30.66 -5.71
CA THR A 646 7.20 -30.87 -4.85
C THR A 646 6.09 -31.49 -5.68
N GLU A 647 5.42 -32.52 -5.17
CA GLU A 647 4.29 -33.19 -5.80
C GLU A 647 3.18 -33.42 -4.76
N LEU A 648 1.99 -32.80 -4.96
CA LEU A 648 0.83 -32.87 -4.07
C LEU A 648 -0.48 -33.02 -4.85
N GLY A 649 -1.43 -33.75 -4.33
CA GLY A 649 -2.86 -33.68 -4.62
C GLY A 649 -3.31 -34.07 -6.01
N GLY A 650 -2.60 -34.91 -6.75
CA GLY A 650 -2.95 -35.21 -8.14
C GLY A 650 -2.67 -36.65 -8.61
N GLU A 651 -3.05 -36.97 -9.85
CA GLU A 651 -2.64 -38.20 -10.54
C GLU A 651 -1.30 -37.94 -11.25
N LYS A 652 -0.36 -38.91 -11.21
CA LYS A 652 0.93 -38.81 -11.93
C LYS A 652 0.70 -38.69 -13.42
N SER A 653 0.87 -37.52 -14.01
CA SER A 653 0.79 -37.32 -15.44
C SER A 653 2.16 -37.25 -16.13
N PHE A 654 3.25 -37.12 -15.37
CA PHE A 654 4.61 -37.13 -15.93
C PHE A 654 5.21 -38.52 -15.84
N GLY A 655 5.46 -39.14 -16.99
CA GLY A 655 6.24 -40.40 -17.06
C GLY A 655 7.63 -40.18 -16.44
N GLN A 656 8.04 -41.11 -15.58
CA GLN A 656 9.39 -41.16 -14.97
C GLN A 656 10.55 -41.32 -15.99
N GLY A 657 10.40 -40.83 -17.22
CA GLY A 657 11.38 -41.04 -18.31
C GLY A 657 12.04 -39.78 -18.82
N GLU A 658 11.50 -38.59 -18.58
CA GLU A 658 11.99 -37.38 -19.31
C GLU A 658 12.60 -36.26 -18.43
N ILE A 659 12.51 -36.34 -17.12
CA ILE A 659 13.06 -35.25 -16.25
C ILE A 659 14.50 -35.55 -15.78
N GLY A 660 15.03 -36.71 -16.03
CA GLY A 660 16.30 -37.20 -15.44
C GLY A 660 17.54 -37.24 -16.34
N GLN A 661 17.51 -36.83 -17.61
CA GLN A 661 18.66 -36.98 -18.51
C GLN A 661 18.96 -35.76 -19.38
N ALA A 662 19.01 -34.61 -18.84
CA ALA A 662 19.58 -33.44 -19.51
C ALA A 662 20.69 -32.80 -18.67
N HIS A 663 21.67 -33.59 -18.24
CA HIS A 663 23.03 -33.11 -17.96
C HIS A 663 23.96 -34.27 -17.63
N GLY A 664 24.88 -34.50 -18.55
CA GLY A 664 26.11 -35.22 -18.28
C GLY A 664 26.44 -36.31 -19.31
N GLN A 665 26.85 -35.95 -20.49
CA GLN A 665 27.90 -36.73 -21.16
C GLN A 665 28.79 -35.81 -21.96
N ASP A 666 30.05 -35.95 -21.62
CA ASP A 666 31.21 -35.22 -22.02
C ASP A 666 31.53 -35.23 -23.52
N ALA A 667 32.22 -34.18 -23.90
CA ALA A 667 33.09 -34.10 -25.05
C ALA A 667 34.20 -35.20 -24.97
N ASN A 668 34.32 -36.00 -25.98
CA ASN A 668 35.55 -36.41 -26.68
C ASN A 668 35.31 -37.64 -27.53
N GLN A 669 35.44 -37.52 -28.81
CA GLN A 669 36.37 -38.26 -29.60
C GLN A 669 36.24 -37.94 -31.09
N ASP A 670 37.37 -37.60 -31.61
CA ASP A 670 37.72 -37.31 -33.00
C ASP A 670 37.46 -38.49 -33.98
N THR A 671 37.40 -38.05 -35.25
CA THR A 671 37.99 -38.58 -36.47
C THR A 671 37.10 -39.31 -37.47
N ASN A 672 37.04 -38.71 -38.64
CA ASN A 672 37.17 -39.19 -40.00
C ASN A 672 36.18 -40.20 -40.61
N ALA A 673 35.47 -39.72 -41.61
CA ALA A 673 35.62 -40.17 -42.98
C ALA A 673 34.51 -39.62 -43.91
N GLU A 674 34.96 -39.22 -45.07
CA GLU A 674 34.27 -38.60 -46.19
C GLU A 674 33.42 -39.61 -47.00
N PRO A 675 32.85 -39.17 -48.14
CA PRO A 675 31.44 -39.34 -48.50
C PRO A 675 31.25 -40.37 -49.62
N ASN A 676 30.00 -40.80 -49.88
CA ASN A 676 29.70 -41.26 -51.26
C ASN A 676 28.23 -40.99 -51.68
N HIS A 677 28.19 -40.68 -52.94
CA HIS A 677 27.09 -40.29 -53.82
C HIS A 677 26.01 -41.35 -54.05
N GLY A 678 24.80 -40.86 -54.43
CA GLY A 678 24.02 -41.57 -55.47
C GLY A 678 22.50 -41.44 -55.30
N GLN A 679 21.88 -40.46 -55.87
CA GLN A 679 20.91 -40.53 -57.00
C GLN A 679 19.58 -41.29 -56.81
N ASP A 680 18.54 -40.53 -56.96
CA ASP A 680 17.37 -40.58 -57.83
C ASP A 680 16.00 -41.02 -57.33
N ALA A 681 15.06 -40.15 -57.70
CA ALA A 681 13.71 -40.43 -58.28
C ALA A 681 12.47 -40.42 -57.35
N ARG A 682 11.67 -39.40 -57.59
CA ARG A 682 10.20 -39.25 -57.33
C ARG A 682 9.36 -40.38 -58.00
N PRO A 683 8.02 -40.51 -57.76
CA PRO A 683 7.03 -39.51 -57.35
C PRO A 683 5.89 -40.02 -56.43
N ASN A 684 5.11 -39.08 -55.92
CA ASN A 684 3.73 -39.16 -55.39
C ASN A 684 2.73 -39.73 -56.41
N PRO A 685 1.58 -40.37 -56.14
CA PRO A 685 0.44 -39.71 -55.44
C PRO A 685 -0.54 -40.61 -54.66
N ALA A 686 -1.54 -39.93 -54.05
CA ALA A 686 -2.94 -40.32 -53.83
C ALA A 686 -3.43 -40.55 -52.39
N THR A 687 -4.19 -39.59 -52.00
CA THR A 687 -5.42 -39.57 -51.12
C THR A 687 -6.04 -40.91 -50.75
N GLN A 688 -6.28 -41.09 -49.43
CA GLN A 688 -7.42 -41.84 -48.86
C GLN A 688 -7.97 -41.23 -47.56
N PRO A 689 -9.28 -41.44 -47.22
CA PRO A 689 -10.04 -40.64 -46.28
C PRO A 689 -9.94 -41.12 -44.81
N PRO A 690 -10.51 -40.39 -43.83
CA PRO A 690 -10.24 -40.59 -42.41
C PRO A 690 -10.98 -41.80 -41.85
N SER A 691 -10.25 -42.68 -41.18
CA SER A 691 -10.77 -43.81 -40.42
C SER A 691 -11.31 -43.36 -39.04
N HIS A 692 -12.45 -43.92 -38.65
CA HIS A 692 -13.17 -43.72 -37.40
C HIS A 692 -12.28 -43.89 -36.15
N PRO A 693 -12.61 -43.14 -35.03
CA PRO A 693 -11.86 -43.32 -33.78
C PRO A 693 -12.22 -44.68 -33.13
N THR A 694 -11.20 -45.41 -32.82
CA THR A 694 -11.27 -46.62 -31.99
C THR A 694 -11.62 -46.26 -30.57
N PRO A 695 -12.43 -47.00 -29.79
CA PRO A 695 -12.70 -46.70 -28.39
C PRO A 695 -11.43 -46.82 -27.58
N LEU A 696 -11.11 -45.75 -26.84
CA LEU A 696 -10.05 -45.73 -25.86
C LEU A 696 -10.31 -46.78 -24.77
N THR A 697 -9.47 -47.74 -24.66
CA THR A 697 -9.39 -48.65 -23.50
C THR A 697 -9.04 -47.79 -22.29
N PRO A 698 -9.70 -47.98 -21.11
CA PRO A 698 -9.32 -47.25 -19.90
C PRO A 698 -7.87 -47.61 -19.56
N SER A 699 -7.04 -46.58 -19.45
CA SER A 699 -5.68 -46.67 -18.93
C SER A 699 -5.70 -47.21 -17.48
N PRO A 700 -4.72 -48.00 -17.05
CA PRO A 700 -4.62 -48.44 -15.67
C PRO A 700 -4.54 -47.24 -14.72
N PRO A 701 -5.08 -47.30 -13.47
CA PRO A 701 -5.05 -46.22 -12.55
C PRO A 701 -3.62 -45.77 -12.29
N HIS A 702 -3.36 -44.48 -12.55
CA HIS A 702 -2.07 -43.85 -12.25
C HIS A 702 -1.89 -43.74 -10.72
N PRO A 703 -0.68 -43.90 -10.18
CA PRO A 703 -0.43 -43.68 -8.77
C PRO A 703 -0.75 -42.23 -8.36
N LEU A 704 -1.56 -42.07 -7.32
CA LEU A 704 -1.96 -40.78 -6.78
C LEU A 704 -0.75 -40.08 -6.11
N TYR A 705 -0.59 -38.78 -6.29
CA TYR A 705 0.28 -37.96 -5.45
C TYR A 705 -0.33 -37.83 -4.03
N PRO A 706 0.50 -37.70 -2.97
CA PRO A 706 -0.02 -37.56 -1.62
C PRO A 706 -0.79 -36.25 -1.45
N ASP A 707 -1.85 -36.28 -0.63
CA ASP A 707 -2.51 -35.04 -0.16
C ASP A 707 -1.67 -34.38 0.94
N LEU A 708 -0.94 -35.22 1.74
CA LEU A 708 -0.13 -34.70 2.84
C LEU A 708 1.31 -35.23 2.75
N ILE A 709 2.27 -34.31 2.80
CA ILE A 709 3.70 -34.59 2.97
C ILE A 709 4.11 -34.31 4.40
N ILE A 710 4.65 -35.32 5.09
CA ILE A 710 5.33 -35.15 6.38
C ILE A 710 6.81 -34.91 6.08
N LEU A 711 7.27 -33.70 6.40
CA LEU A 711 8.64 -33.26 6.15
C LEU A 711 9.45 -33.27 7.44
N THR A 712 10.38 -34.22 7.57
CA THR A 712 11.28 -34.32 8.72
C THR A 712 12.69 -33.84 8.41
N GLY A 713 13.42 -33.46 9.43
CA GLY A 713 14.81 -32.99 9.27
C GLY A 713 15.25 -32.10 10.43
N PRO A 714 16.55 -31.86 10.58
CA PRO A 714 17.10 -31.05 11.67
C PRO A 714 16.69 -29.57 11.56
N ASN A 715 16.87 -28.83 12.65
CA ASN A 715 16.74 -27.39 12.66
C ASN A 715 17.85 -26.76 11.78
N ALA A 716 17.57 -25.63 11.14
CA ALA A 716 18.43 -24.96 10.17
C ALA A 716 18.71 -25.74 8.87
N SER A 717 18.01 -26.87 8.61
CA SER A 717 18.16 -27.63 7.36
C SER A 717 17.44 -26.99 6.16
N GLY A 718 16.57 -25.99 6.38
CA GLY A 718 15.82 -25.29 5.33
C GLY A 718 14.36 -25.71 5.19
N LYS A 719 13.77 -26.46 6.15
CA LYS A 719 12.34 -26.84 6.12
C LYS A 719 11.40 -25.66 5.90
N SER A 720 11.51 -24.62 6.73
CA SER A 720 10.65 -23.43 6.64
C SER A 720 10.86 -22.65 5.34
N CYS A 721 12.07 -22.64 4.78
CA CYS A 721 12.37 -22.06 3.48
C CYS A 721 11.65 -22.83 2.35
N TYR A 722 11.68 -24.16 2.40
CA TYR A 722 10.98 -25.01 1.45
C TYR A 722 9.45 -24.85 1.52
N LEU A 723 8.86 -24.77 2.71
CA LEU A 723 7.44 -24.47 2.88
C LEU A 723 7.05 -23.15 2.22
N ARG A 724 7.78 -22.08 2.57
CA ARG A 724 7.54 -20.75 1.98
C ARG A 724 7.73 -20.75 0.47
N GLN A 725 8.73 -21.44 -0.07
CA GLN A 725 8.97 -21.60 -1.49
C GLN A 725 7.73 -22.11 -2.21
N VAL A 726 7.10 -23.18 -1.74
CA VAL A 726 5.91 -23.79 -2.36
C VAL A 726 4.73 -22.80 -2.32
N GLY A 727 4.50 -22.15 -1.18
CA GLY A 727 3.45 -21.14 -1.02
C GLY A 727 3.64 -19.93 -1.94
N LEU A 728 4.88 -19.44 -2.07
CA LEU A 728 5.21 -18.30 -2.93
C LEU A 728 5.08 -18.64 -4.41
N ILE A 729 5.51 -19.85 -4.84
CA ILE A 729 5.36 -20.32 -6.22
C ILE A 729 3.87 -20.40 -6.58
N GLN A 730 3.03 -20.98 -5.72
CA GLN A 730 1.58 -21.04 -5.93
C GLN A 730 0.96 -19.64 -6.04
N LEU A 731 1.35 -18.73 -5.15
CA LEU A 731 0.87 -17.35 -5.16
C LEU A 731 1.28 -16.61 -6.44
N MET A 732 2.55 -16.71 -6.84
CA MET A 732 3.05 -16.10 -8.08
C MET A 732 2.32 -16.63 -9.32
N ALA A 733 2.06 -17.93 -9.38
CA ALA A 733 1.32 -18.54 -10.45
C ALA A 733 -0.11 -18.00 -10.55
N GLN A 734 -0.83 -17.83 -9.43
CA GLN A 734 -2.18 -17.28 -9.40
C GLN A 734 -2.23 -15.74 -9.57
N VAL A 735 -1.10 -15.06 -9.43
CA VAL A 735 -0.96 -13.66 -9.89
C VAL A 735 -0.86 -13.59 -11.42
N GLY A 736 -0.51 -14.69 -12.09
CA GLY A 736 -0.25 -14.76 -13.53
C GLY A 736 1.22 -14.55 -13.91
N SER A 737 2.12 -14.62 -12.92
CA SER A 737 3.58 -14.54 -13.12
C SER A 737 4.15 -15.90 -13.56
N PHE A 738 5.34 -15.84 -14.16
CA PHE A 738 6.22 -17.00 -14.25
C PHE A 738 6.81 -17.30 -12.88
N VAL A 739 7.23 -18.53 -12.66
CA VAL A 739 7.62 -19.05 -11.34
C VAL A 739 9.04 -19.57 -11.31
N PRO A 740 9.73 -19.50 -10.16
CA PRO A 740 11.10 -19.98 -9.98
C PRO A 740 11.16 -21.51 -9.92
N ALA A 741 11.02 -22.15 -11.07
CA ALA A 741 11.08 -23.61 -11.25
C ALA A 741 11.60 -23.94 -12.64
N SER A 742 12.02 -25.20 -12.85
CA SER A 742 12.34 -25.72 -14.21
C SER A 742 11.06 -26.04 -14.98
N ALA A 743 10.03 -26.55 -14.29
CA ALA A 743 8.68 -26.76 -14.81
C ALA A 743 7.69 -26.72 -13.64
N ALA A 744 6.45 -26.30 -13.91
CA ALA A 744 5.39 -26.31 -12.90
C ALA A 744 4.02 -26.57 -13.54
N ARG A 745 3.23 -27.45 -12.91
CA ARG A 745 1.82 -27.68 -13.21
C ARG A 745 1.03 -27.49 -11.93
N LEU A 746 0.15 -26.49 -11.92
CA LEU A 746 -0.43 -25.99 -10.69
C LEU A 746 -1.96 -25.86 -10.81
N GLY A 747 -2.65 -26.60 -9.97
CA GLY A 747 -4.09 -26.46 -9.78
C GLY A 747 -4.41 -25.23 -8.93
N ILE A 748 -5.54 -24.60 -9.21
CA ILE A 748 -6.01 -23.43 -8.44
C ILE A 748 -6.17 -23.80 -6.95
N CYS A 749 -5.63 -22.94 -6.09
CA CYS A 749 -5.90 -22.93 -4.67
C CYS A 749 -6.95 -21.86 -4.34
N ASP A 750 -7.95 -22.22 -3.53
CA ASP A 750 -8.91 -21.27 -2.99
C ASP A 750 -8.35 -20.47 -1.81
N ARG A 751 -7.49 -21.13 -1.00
CA ARG A 751 -6.83 -20.53 0.15
C ARG A 751 -5.41 -21.07 0.29
N VAL A 752 -4.53 -20.24 0.80
CA VAL A 752 -3.21 -20.64 1.29
C VAL A 752 -3.14 -20.32 2.77
N PHE A 753 -2.87 -21.33 3.56
CA PHE A 753 -2.64 -21.19 5.00
C PHE A 753 -1.20 -21.49 5.34
N THR A 754 -0.62 -20.68 6.22
CA THR A 754 0.72 -20.92 6.71
C THR A 754 0.77 -20.80 8.23
N ARG A 755 1.40 -21.77 8.86
CA ARG A 755 1.81 -21.69 10.26
C ARG A 755 3.32 -21.91 10.29
N VAL A 756 4.10 -20.83 10.26
CA VAL A 756 5.57 -20.86 10.18
C VAL A 756 6.16 -19.94 11.25
N GLY A 757 6.95 -20.51 12.17
CA GLY A 757 7.64 -19.77 13.21
C GLY A 757 6.75 -19.41 14.42
N ALA A 758 7.34 -19.32 15.60
CA ALA A 758 6.70 -18.78 16.80
C ALA A 758 7.05 -17.28 16.89
N VAL A 759 6.04 -16.43 16.90
CA VAL A 759 6.21 -15.02 17.26
C VAL A 759 5.48 -14.80 18.57
N ASP A 760 6.21 -14.36 19.58
CA ASP A 760 5.61 -13.94 20.84
C ASP A 760 4.79 -12.68 20.61
N ASP A 761 3.49 -12.77 20.79
CA ASP A 761 2.64 -11.57 20.79
C ASP A 761 2.51 -11.05 22.22
N LEU A 762 3.51 -10.30 22.63
CA LEU A 762 3.55 -9.64 23.93
C LEU A 762 2.43 -8.59 24.10
N ALA A 763 1.87 -8.12 23.00
CA ALA A 763 0.84 -7.06 23.01
C ALA A 763 -0.53 -7.60 23.45
N THR A 764 -0.86 -8.87 23.15
CA THR A 764 -2.14 -9.49 23.52
C THR A 764 -2.07 -10.26 24.82
N GLY A 765 -0.88 -10.48 25.39
CA GLY A 765 -0.68 -11.26 26.61
C GLY A 765 -1.01 -12.75 26.45
N GLN A 766 -1.23 -13.24 25.25
CA GLN A 766 -1.50 -14.66 24.96
C GLN A 766 -0.18 -15.45 24.93
N SER A 767 -0.22 -16.67 25.47
CA SER A 767 0.93 -17.56 25.36
C SER A 767 1.13 -17.98 23.89
N THR A 768 2.39 -18.18 23.47
CA THR A 768 2.73 -18.69 22.12
C THR A 768 1.96 -19.95 21.75
N PHE A 769 1.68 -20.81 22.71
CA PHE A 769 0.90 -22.04 22.52
C PHE A 769 -0.58 -21.72 22.19
N MET A 770 -1.21 -20.75 22.85
CA MET A 770 -2.60 -20.38 22.55
C MET A 770 -2.72 -19.71 21.16
N VAL A 771 -1.76 -18.87 20.79
CA VAL A 771 -1.71 -18.30 19.42
C VAL A 771 -1.59 -19.42 18.40
N GLU A 772 -0.71 -20.40 18.61
CA GLU A 772 -0.56 -21.58 17.76
C GLU A 772 -1.85 -22.38 17.63
N MET A 773 -2.55 -22.62 18.74
CA MET A 773 -3.82 -23.35 18.72
C MET A 773 -4.94 -22.59 18.01
N ASN A 774 -5.03 -21.29 18.19
CA ASN A 774 -5.99 -20.44 17.47
C ASN A 774 -5.73 -20.45 15.96
N GLU A 775 -4.48 -20.32 15.52
CA GLU A 775 -4.09 -20.40 14.11
C GLU A 775 -4.42 -21.80 13.52
N THR A 776 -4.11 -22.87 14.25
CA THR A 776 -4.42 -24.24 13.85
C THR A 776 -5.93 -24.47 13.76
N ALA A 777 -6.70 -23.96 14.72
CA ALA A 777 -8.16 -24.03 14.68
C ALA A 777 -8.74 -23.28 13.47
N ASN A 778 -8.22 -22.09 13.17
CA ASN A 778 -8.61 -21.33 11.98
C ASN A 778 -8.37 -22.14 10.70
N ILE A 779 -7.22 -22.80 10.58
CA ILE A 779 -6.89 -23.66 9.44
C ILE A 779 -7.89 -24.81 9.33
N LEU A 780 -8.11 -25.56 10.40
CA LEU A 780 -8.96 -26.75 10.39
C LEU A 780 -10.45 -26.43 10.11
N ASN A 781 -10.92 -25.26 10.53
CA ASN A 781 -12.30 -24.82 10.31
C ASN A 781 -12.56 -24.25 8.92
N HIS A 782 -11.55 -23.73 8.22
CA HIS A 782 -11.73 -23.02 6.96
C HIS A 782 -11.03 -23.63 5.75
N ALA A 783 -10.15 -24.62 5.94
CA ALA A 783 -9.48 -25.31 4.85
C ALA A 783 -10.48 -26.20 4.08
N SER A 784 -10.30 -26.25 2.76
CA SER A 784 -11.01 -27.12 1.83
C SER A 784 -10.05 -28.14 1.19
N ASP A 785 -10.56 -29.04 0.38
CA ASP A 785 -9.75 -29.96 -0.42
C ASP A 785 -8.96 -29.22 -1.53
N ARG A 786 -9.29 -27.95 -1.82
CA ARG A 786 -8.56 -27.07 -2.75
C ARG A 786 -7.59 -26.13 -2.06
N SER A 787 -7.48 -26.17 -0.74
CA SER A 787 -6.57 -25.33 0.02
C SER A 787 -5.14 -25.88 0.00
N LEU A 788 -4.15 -25.00 0.09
CA LEU A 788 -2.75 -25.32 0.35
C LEU A 788 -2.43 -24.98 1.81
N VAL A 789 -2.02 -25.97 2.59
CA VAL A 789 -1.73 -25.83 4.02
C VAL A 789 -0.24 -26.09 4.28
N LEU A 790 0.45 -25.12 4.87
CA LEU A 790 1.89 -25.17 5.14
C LEU A 790 2.12 -25.03 6.65
N LEU A 791 2.44 -26.13 7.32
CA LEU A 791 2.58 -26.20 8.76
C LEU A 791 4.04 -26.43 9.15
N ASP A 792 4.55 -25.65 10.08
CA ASP A 792 5.90 -25.76 10.61
C ASP A 792 5.85 -25.92 12.13
N GLU A 793 6.17 -27.13 12.58
CA GLU A 793 6.45 -27.51 13.97
C GLU A 793 5.29 -27.25 14.97
N ILE A 794 4.11 -27.78 14.69
CA ILE A 794 2.95 -27.72 15.61
C ILE A 794 3.21 -28.54 16.87
N GLY A 795 2.79 -28.04 18.06
CA GLY A 795 2.86 -28.69 19.33
C GLY A 795 4.12 -28.39 20.15
N ARG A 796 4.90 -27.35 19.77
CA ARG A 796 6.13 -26.98 20.49
C ARG A 796 5.91 -26.33 21.86
N GLY A 797 4.80 -25.64 22.04
CA GLY A 797 4.52 -24.80 23.21
C GLY A 797 4.01 -25.57 24.47
N THR A 798 3.95 -26.90 24.43
CA THR A 798 3.39 -27.73 25.51
C THR A 798 4.26 -28.95 25.83
N ALA A 799 3.81 -29.85 26.74
CA ALA A 799 4.50 -31.10 27.05
C ALA A 799 4.64 -31.96 25.78
N THR A 800 5.76 -32.67 25.63
CA THR A 800 6.12 -33.43 24.43
C THR A 800 5.03 -34.38 23.97
N PHE A 801 4.37 -35.08 24.87
CA PHE A 801 3.31 -36.04 24.52
C PHE A 801 2.00 -35.36 24.11
N ASP A 802 1.64 -34.26 24.76
CA ASP A 802 0.48 -33.46 24.36
C ASP A 802 0.70 -32.86 22.98
N GLY A 803 1.89 -32.27 22.75
CA GLY A 803 2.28 -31.69 21.47
C GLY A 803 2.27 -32.72 20.33
N LEU A 804 2.83 -33.92 20.54
CA LEU A 804 2.80 -35.02 19.59
C LEU A 804 1.37 -35.47 19.31
N SER A 805 0.52 -35.61 20.34
CA SER A 805 -0.86 -36.05 20.17
C SER A 805 -1.69 -35.07 19.36
N ILE A 806 -1.51 -33.75 19.59
CA ILE A 806 -2.15 -32.70 18.82
C ILE A 806 -1.64 -32.72 17.37
N ALA A 807 -0.32 -32.74 17.15
CA ALA A 807 0.28 -32.76 15.84
C ALA A 807 -0.18 -33.96 15.00
N TRP A 808 -0.25 -35.18 15.64
CA TRP A 808 -0.78 -36.35 15.00
C TRP A 808 -2.23 -36.18 14.55
N SER A 809 -3.11 -35.75 15.48
CA SER A 809 -4.53 -35.61 15.23
C SER A 809 -4.82 -34.55 14.16
N VAL A 810 -4.06 -33.43 14.15
CA VAL A 810 -4.14 -32.39 13.11
C VAL A 810 -3.74 -32.95 11.74
N ALA A 811 -2.62 -33.68 11.66
CA ALA A 811 -2.15 -34.26 10.39
C ALA A 811 -3.14 -35.30 9.87
N GLU A 812 -3.65 -36.16 10.74
CA GLU A 812 -4.67 -37.17 10.40
C GLU A 812 -5.97 -36.53 9.91
N TYR A 813 -6.46 -35.50 10.61
CA TYR A 813 -7.68 -34.79 10.22
C TYR A 813 -7.54 -34.05 8.87
N LEU A 814 -6.40 -33.40 8.62
CA LEU A 814 -6.11 -32.76 7.33
C LEU A 814 -6.06 -33.76 6.18
N ALA A 815 -5.50 -34.97 6.41
CA ALA A 815 -5.35 -35.99 5.37
C ALA A 815 -6.65 -36.79 5.12
N SER A 816 -7.42 -37.13 6.21
CA SER A 816 -8.59 -38.02 6.10
C SER A 816 -9.91 -37.29 5.88
N GLU A 817 -10.13 -36.18 6.60
CA GLU A 817 -11.42 -35.47 6.59
C GLU A 817 -11.42 -34.30 5.61
N ILE A 818 -10.44 -33.38 5.68
CA ILE A 818 -10.38 -32.19 4.83
C ILE A 818 -9.78 -32.54 3.45
N ARG A 819 -8.74 -33.41 3.43
CA ARG A 819 -7.97 -33.77 2.24
C ARG A 819 -7.30 -32.59 1.57
N ALA A 820 -6.90 -31.55 2.34
CA ALA A 820 -6.17 -30.39 1.86
C ALA A 820 -4.77 -30.76 1.41
N ARG A 821 -4.25 -30.09 0.39
CA ARG A 821 -2.84 -30.23 -0.04
C ARG A 821 -1.95 -29.66 1.05
N THR A 822 -1.26 -30.52 1.76
CA THR A 822 -0.58 -30.15 3.01
C THR A 822 0.89 -30.53 2.99
N ILE A 823 1.77 -29.61 3.42
CA ILE A 823 3.15 -29.91 3.81
C ILE A 823 3.28 -29.65 5.30
N PHE A 824 3.55 -30.68 6.07
CA PHE A 824 3.68 -30.64 7.51
C PHE A 824 5.15 -30.88 7.89
N ALA A 825 5.90 -29.79 8.13
CA ALA A 825 7.26 -29.89 8.65
C ALA A 825 7.22 -30.14 10.17
N THR A 826 7.97 -31.09 10.63
CA THR A 826 7.98 -31.51 12.05
C THR A 826 9.33 -32.01 12.49
N HIS A 827 9.55 -31.98 13.79
CA HIS A 827 10.64 -32.64 14.46
C HIS A 827 10.19 -33.93 15.17
N TYR A 828 8.86 -34.22 15.20
CA TYR A 828 8.31 -35.48 15.69
C TYR A 828 8.46 -36.57 14.63
N HIS A 829 9.43 -37.49 14.83
CA HIS A 829 9.70 -38.61 13.91
C HIS A 829 8.56 -39.62 13.91
N GLU A 830 7.79 -39.65 14.98
CA GLU A 830 6.64 -40.56 15.17
C GLU A 830 5.55 -40.30 14.12
N LEU A 831 5.43 -39.06 13.62
CA LEU A 831 4.47 -38.75 12.55
C LEU A 831 4.75 -39.50 11.23
N ASN A 832 5.98 -39.95 11.01
CA ASN A 832 6.32 -40.79 9.86
C ASN A 832 5.47 -42.08 9.77
N GLU A 833 4.95 -42.55 10.87
CA GLU A 833 4.08 -43.75 10.91
C GLU A 833 2.74 -43.53 10.20
N LEU A 834 2.28 -42.28 10.07
CA LEU A 834 1.03 -41.96 9.36
C LEU A 834 1.07 -42.36 7.88
N ALA A 835 2.22 -42.32 7.23
CA ALA A 835 2.38 -42.79 5.85
C ALA A 835 2.20 -44.32 5.69
N GLY A 836 2.33 -45.07 6.78
CA GLY A 836 2.02 -46.51 6.82
C GLY A 836 0.55 -46.84 7.11
N ILE A 837 -0.24 -45.82 7.50
CA ILE A 837 -1.65 -45.96 7.92
C ILE A 837 -2.58 -45.36 6.87
N LEU A 838 -2.17 -44.26 6.24
CA LEU A 838 -2.96 -43.48 5.28
C LEU A 838 -2.27 -43.45 3.91
N ASP A 839 -2.96 -43.96 2.87
CA ASP A 839 -2.41 -44.11 1.50
C ASP A 839 -2.09 -42.76 0.82
N ASN A 840 -2.72 -41.66 1.27
CA ASN A 840 -2.52 -40.32 0.74
C ASN A 840 -1.52 -39.49 1.55
N VAL A 841 -0.73 -40.11 2.42
CA VAL A 841 0.35 -39.49 3.19
C VAL A 841 1.71 -40.02 2.73
N ALA A 842 2.68 -39.15 2.54
CA ALA A 842 4.04 -39.50 2.17
C ALA A 842 5.07 -38.84 3.08
N ASN A 843 6.14 -39.58 3.39
CA ASN A 843 7.25 -39.03 4.16
C ASN A 843 8.34 -38.49 3.26
N TYR A 844 8.83 -37.30 3.62
CA TYR A 844 9.99 -36.65 3.03
C TYR A 844 10.96 -36.18 4.09
N GLN A 845 12.22 -36.06 3.74
CA GLN A 845 13.27 -35.60 4.63
C GLN A 845 14.17 -34.58 3.96
N VAL A 846 14.69 -33.64 4.75
CA VAL A 846 15.79 -32.78 4.30
C VAL A 846 17.11 -33.50 4.57
N THR A 847 17.88 -33.74 3.53
CA THR A 847 19.08 -34.57 3.61
C THR A 847 20.24 -33.86 4.29
N VAL A 848 20.97 -34.65 5.09
CA VAL A 848 22.15 -34.20 5.80
C VAL A 848 23.30 -35.16 5.46
N LYS A 849 24.49 -34.64 5.25
CA LYS A 849 25.70 -35.44 5.09
C LYS A 849 26.52 -35.38 6.36
N GLU A 850 26.62 -36.52 7.04
CA GLU A 850 27.49 -36.67 8.19
C GLU A 850 28.94 -36.87 7.74
N MET A 851 29.83 -36.04 8.26
CA MET A 851 31.27 -36.13 8.08
C MET A 851 31.86 -36.44 9.47
N PRO A 852 33.09 -37.01 9.58
CA PRO A 852 33.65 -37.33 10.87
C PRO A 852 33.67 -36.19 11.90
N ASP A 853 33.88 -34.96 11.43
CA ASP A 853 34.06 -33.79 12.29
C ASP A 853 32.95 -32.72 12.12
N GLN A 854 32.07 -32.89 11.15
CA GLN A 854 31.02 -31.91 10.89
C GLN A 854 29.80 -32.51 10.21
N ILE A 855 28.68 -31.81 10.35
CA ILE A 855 27.45 -32.08 9.59
C ILE A 855 27.33 -31.02 8.53
N VAL A 856 27.06 -31.45 7.30
CA VAL A 856 26.79 -30.57 6.16
C VAL A 856 25.32 -30.71 5.79
N PHE A 857 24.57 -29.62 5.89
CA PHE A 857 23.19 -29.55 5.43
C PHE A 857 23.21 -29.44 3.90
N LEU A 858 22.61 -30.44 3.23
CA LEU A 858 22.55 -30.45 1.77
C LEU A 858 21.37 -29.63 1.22
N HIS A 859 20.44 -29.25 2.08
CA HIS A 859 19.20 -28.52 1.73
C HIS A 859 18.37 -29.20 0.63
N GLN A 860 18.53 -30.52 0.43
CA GLN A 860 17.76 -31.30 -0.53
C GLN A 860 16.63 -32.05 0.16
N VAL A 861 15.42 -31.88 -0.37
CA VAL A 861 14.22 -32.64 0.06
C VAL A 861 14.14 -33.92 -0.75
N ARG A 862 14.04 -35.06 -0.09
CA ARG A 862 13.93 -36.39 -0.74
C ARG A 862 12.84 -37.24 -0.07
N PRO A 863 12.22 -38.19 -0.81
CA PRO A 863 11.32 -39.16 -0.23
C PRO A 863 12.00 -40.00 0.88
N GLY A 864 11.26 -40.32 1.91
CA GLY A 864 11.72 -41.09 3.10
C GLY A 864 11.63 -40.25 4.38
N GLY A 865 11.52 -40.89 5.52
CA GLY A 865 11.53 -40.22 6.84
C GLY A 865 12.95 -40.16 7.41
N ALA A 866 13.27 -39.10 8.16
CA ALA A 866 14.50 -39.03 8.94
C ALA A 866 14.32 -39.88 10.24
N ASP A 867 15.25 -40.82 10.47
CA ASP A 867 15.21 -41.70 11.63
C ASP A 867 15.94 -41.14 12.86
N ARG A 868 16.63 -40.01 12.74
CA ARG A 868 17.49 -39.44 13.80
C ARG A 868 17.29 -37.95 13.98
N SER A 869 17.36 -37.52 15.25
CA SER A 869 17.43 -36.10 15.57
C SER A 869 18.89 -35.62 15.59
N TYR A 870 19.14 -34.43 15.08
CA TYR A 870 20.47 -33.78 15.00
C TYR A 870 20.63 -32.62 15.99
N GLY A 871 19.74 -32.52 17.00
CA GLY A 871 19.76 -31.41 17.96
C GLY A 871 21.07 -31.30 18.76
N ILE A 872 21.66 -32.46 19.18
CA ILE A 872 22.92 -32.50 19.91
C ILE A 872 24.07 -32.01 19.02
N GLU A 873 24.06 -32.38 17.73
CA GLU A 873 25.08 -31.94 16.77
C GLU A 873 24.96 -30.44 16.44
N ALA A 874 23.75 -29.94 16.36
CA ALA A 874 23.51 -28.47 16.21
C ALA A 874 24.06 -27.72 17.45
N GLY A 875 23.84 -28.26 18.66
CA GLY A 875 24.43 -27.72 19.91
C GLY A 875 25.96 -27.74 19.87
N ARG A 876 26.57 -28.79 19.35
CA ARG A 876 28.03 -28.87 19.14
C ARG A 876 28.53 -27.78 18.18
N LEU A 877 27.86 -27.59 17.04
CA LEU A 877 28.18 -26.56 16.07
C LEU A 877 28.01 -25.15 16.65
N ALA A 878 27.03 -24.96 17.53
CA ALA A 878 26.78 -23.70 18.23
C ALA A 878 27.84 -23.41 19.35
N GLY A 879 28.78 -24.33 19.58
CA GLY A 879 29.86 -24.15 20.54
C GLY A 879 29.53 -24.57 21.97
N LEU A 880 28.54 -25.44 22.20
CA LEU A 880 28.33 -26.01 23.55
C LEU A 880 29.55 -26.80 24.01
N PRO A 881 29.91 -26.78 25.32
CA PRO A 881 31.07 -27.47 25.83
C PRO A 881 31.07 -28.98 25.53
N PRO A 882 32.20 -29.57 25.14
CA PRO A 882 32.29 -30.99 24.75
C PRO A 882 31.73 -31.94 25.82
N THR A 883 31.91 -31.63 27.09
CA THR A 883 31.36 -32.41 28.21
C THR A 883 29.84 -32.42 28.26
N VAL A 884 29.19 -31.30 27.90
CA VAL A 884 27.72 -31.22 27.80
C VAL A 884 27.23 -32.05 26.62
N ILE A 885 27.90 -31.99 25.47
CA ILE A 885 27.57 -32.75 24.27
C ILE A 885 27.69 -34.25 24.53
N GLN A 886 28.81 -34.67 25.18
CA GLN A 886 28.99 -36.10 25.53
C GLN A 886 27.87 -36.59 26.44
N ARG A 887 27.57 -35.79 27.50
CA ARG A 887 26.50 -36.17 28.43
C ARG A 887 25.13 -36.24 27.76
N ALA A 888 24.83 -35.29 26.87
CA ALA A 888 23.60 -35.28 26.09
C ALA A 888 23.43 -36.57 25.24
N ARG A 889 24.51 -37.03 24.59
CA ARG A 889 24.49 -38.32 23.86
C ARG A 889 24.22 -39.53 24.75
N GLU A 890 24.84 -39.59 25.94
CA GLU A 890 24.57 -40.63 26.89
C GLU A 890 23.11 -40.65 27.36
N VAL A 891 22.54 -39.51 27.70
CA VAL A 891 21.15 -39.36 28.10
C VAL A 891 20.22 -39.76 26.96
N MET A 892 20.48 -39.30 25.71
CA MET A 892 19.70 -39.65 24.54
C MET A 892 19.64 -41.17 24.33
N THR A 893 20.79 -41.85 24.43
CA THR A 893 20.85 -43.30 24.29
C THR A 893 20.03 -44.03 25.38
N GLN A 894 19.94 -43.46 26.58
CA GLN A 894 19.11 -44.04 27.67
C GLN A 894 17.62 -43.85 27.38
N ILE A 895 17.22 -42.65 26.88
CA ILE A 895 15.83 -42.35 26.53
C ILE A 895 15.36 -43.26 25.39
N GLU A 896 16.14 -43.39 24.32
CA GLU A 896 15.82 -44.23 23.14
C GLU A 896 15.62 -45.73 23.53
N LYS A 897 16.40 -46.24 24.45
CA LYS A 897 16.24 -47.65 24.96
C LYS A 897 14.92 -47.89 25.67
N HIS A 898 14.32 -46.85 26.27
CA HIS A 898 13.08 -46.96 27.05
C HIS A 898 11.85 -46.52 26.27
N SER A 899 11.99 -45.83 25.11
CA SER A 899 10.90 -45.33 24.32
C SER A 899 10.42 -46.39 23.31
N LYS A 900 9.26 -47.00 23.57
CA LYS A 900 8.55 -47.88 22.62
C LYS A 900 7.33 -47.21 21.97
N ILE A 901 7.31 -45.91 21.87
CA ILE A 901 6.14 -45.13 21.49
C ILE A 901 5.69 -45.42 20.03
N ALA A 902 6.62 -45.45 19.08
CA ALA A 902 6.33 -45.75 17.67
C ALA A 902 5.71 -47.17 17.47
N VAL A 903 6.18 -48.15 18.23
CA VAL A 903 5.65 -49.54 18.18
C VAL A 903 4.24 -49.61 18.80
N GLY A 904 3.95 -48.79 19.80
CA GLY A 904 2.63 -48.70 20.43
C GLY A 904 1.58 -48.08 19.53
N LEU A 905 1.94 -47.03 18.77
CA LEU A 905 1.06 -46.32 17.85
C LEU A 905 0.65 -47.20 16.65
N ARG A 906 1.58 -47.98 16.08
CA ARG A 906 1.26 -48.99 15.04
C ARG A 906 0.19 -49.99 15.48
N LYS A 907 0.32 -50.53 16.68
CA LYS A 907 -0.65 -51.48 17.23
C LYS A 907 -2.02 -50.85 17.50
N GLY A 908 -2.09 -49.62 17.90
CA GLY A 908 -3.31 -48.86 18.12
C GLY A 908 -4.10 -48.56 16.82
N ALA A 909 -3.39 -48.25 15.75
CA ALA A 909 -3.97 -47.92 14.43
C ALA A 909 -4.51 -49.15 13.69
N GLU A 910 -3.85 -50.34 13.81
CA GLU A 910 -4.37 -51.61 13.30
C GLU A 910 -5.71 -52.01 13.94
N PHE A 911 -5.99 -51.59 15.17
CA PHE A 911 -7.27 -51.82 15.84
C PHE A 911 -8.40 -50.87 15.34
N SER A 912 -8.09 -49.73 14.77
CA SER A 912 -9.07 -48.78 14.27
C SER A 912 -9.47 -49.06 12.81
N GLY A 913 -8.64 -49.79 12.04
CA GLY A 913 -8.81 -50.03 10.59
C GLY A 913 -9.79 -51.15 10.19
N ASN A 914 -10.32 -51.93 11.14
CA ASN A 914 -11.27 -53.00 10.83
C ASN A 914 -12.71 -52.53 10.90
N GLY A 915 -13.17 -52.09 9.74
CA GLY A 915 -14.44 -51.47 9.48
C GLY A 915 -15.69 -52.15 10.02
N ARG A 916 -16.52 -51.38 10.61
CA ARG A 916 -17.98 -51.50 10.55
C ARG A 916 -18.58 -50.09 10.49
N ARG A 917 -19.23 -49.79 9.37
CA ARG A 917 -20.23 -48.73 9.26
C ARG A 917 -21.15 -48.77 10.46
N ARG A 918 -20.96 -47.95 11.49
CA ARG A 918 -21.90 -47.79 12.58
C ARG A 918 -22.91 -46.70 12.15
N LYS A 919 -24.14 -47.13 11.97
CA LYS A 919 -25.34 -46.26 11.89
C LYS A 919 -25.30 -45.26 13.05
N ARG A 920 -25.50 -43.99 12.72
CA ARG A 920 -25.81 -42.92 13.69
C ARG A 920 -26.86 -43.37 14.67
N ARG A 921 -26.49 -43.56 15.91
CA ARG A 921 -27.42 -43.62 17.08
C ARG A 921 -27.35 -42.24 17.72
N SER A 922 -28.51 -41.59 17.82
CA SER A 922 -28.73 -40.37 18.61
C SER A 922 -28.24 -40.61 20.04
N VAL A 923 -27.32 -39.76 20.48
CA VAL A 923 -26.92 -39.67 21.89
C VAL A 923 -27.99 -38.82 22.58
N GLN A 924 -28.69 -39.41 23.52
CA GLN A 924 -29.42 -38.72 24.58
C GLN A 924 -28.42 -38.11 25.54
N GLU A 925 -28.61 -36.85 25.84
CA GLU A 925 -27.92 -36.11 26.88
C GLU A 925 -28.26 -36.67 28.25
N ASP A 926 -27.24 -37.04 28.99
CA ASP A 926 -27.30 -37.15 30.46
C ASP A 926 -26.55 -35.96 31.08
N PRO A 927 -27.08 -35.33 32.14
CA PRO A 927 -26.57 -34.05 32.61
C PRO A 927 -25.29 -34.22 33.42
N ALA A 928 -24.39 -33.31 33.17
CA ALA A 928 -23.04 -33.15 33.70
C ALA A 928 -23.01 -33.02 35.26
N GLU A 929 -22.15 -33.74 35.87
CA GLU A 929 -21.50 -33.34 37.13
C GLU A 929 -20.41 -32.32 36.81
N GLN A 930 -20.68 -31.06 37.18
CA GLN A 930 -19.69 -29.99 37.25
C GLN A 930 -18.74 -30.28 38.44
N LEU A 931 -17.50 -30.57 38.15
CA LEU A 931 -16.41 -30.50 39.14
C LEU A 931 -15.82 -29.09 39.12
N ASP A 932 -16.15 -28.35 40.17
CA ASP A 932 -15.59 -27.07 40.52
C ASP A 932 -14.10 -27.22 40.92
N ILE A 933 -13.19 -26.72 40.09
CA ILE A 933 -11.74 -26.68 40.38
C ILE A 933 -11.27 -25.21 40.39
N PHE A 934 -11.94 -24.34 41.15
CA PHE A 934 -11.39 -23.05 41.55
C PHE A 934 -11.85 -22.68 42.95
N SER A 935 -11.19 -23.27 43.94
CA SER A 935 -11.12 -22.70 45.29
C SER A 935 -9.90 -23.24 46.02
N SER A 936 -8.77 -22.56 45.84
CA SER A 936 -7.77 -22.30 46.89
C SER A 936 -6.63 -21.47 46.32
#